data_d57b513d259d96780062d632d2435952
#
_entry.id   d57b513d259d96780062d632d2435952
#
_cell.length_a   1.000
_cell.length_b   1.000
_cell.length_c   1.000
_cell.angle_alpha   90.00
_cell.angle_beta   90.00
_cell.angle_gamma   90.00
#
_symmetry.space_group_name_H-M   'P 1'
#
loop_
_entity.id
_entity.type
_entity.pdbx_description
1 polymer ?
#
loop_
_entity_poly.entity_id
_entity_poly.type
_entity_poly.pdbx_seq_one_letter_code
_entity_poly.pdbx_strand_id
1 'polypeptide(L)'
;MSHIYDNIPLKPFKREKYEPEQKSSSKISTVQKNLRQEEQEEEKRRKGSADLLRSCTGLVQKKTKSKSISEMFFRVQNGVPTDEFGSSETIKAEKSEEDLKKVTTIHSTPTSTLDDGYESSNSTPLVSGKGRTKHSSTTASMVITCTLRKKDLHVQLEEDEHESFVLSPTSSQAGEVDPDSFTAEDNRETWGSNTDFLLSIIGFAVDLANIWRFPYLCYRNGGGAFLIPYTLMLIFGAVPLFYMELILGQFNRQGPISLWRICPLFKGVGFCAVLVAFYVSFYYNVILAWALYYLGSSISEELPWVHCNNSWNTEKCWEMKNLNVTTEGLLPHNENVTRHTKHTAAFEFFHRAVLEMQWSDGLHEMGYPKWQLVVCLVMIYCLLYVSLFKGVKSSGKVVWVTATMPYVVLTILLVRGLMLPGALGGISYYLKPQLSKLKETQVWVDAAVQIFYSVGAGFGVHLSYASYNTFHNNCYRDCIITTIVNCFTSFFSGFVIFTYLGYMSYKQGVDIKYVATEGPGLVFQVYPEAVATLSGSNLWSVLFFFMLIMVGVDSAMGGLECVITGLMDEFSVLFREKKYAREVFTLVVILMSFSVALINVTPGGIYMFHLFDTYAAGISLLCSALFETVAVSWFYGLDRLSQDVEAMLGIKPGLYWRVCWKFISPSFIVCVVMFGLLYHPPLVYNDYYYPNWAEWVGWGLALSSILMIPIAAIVQLCKTPGSFKERLALSISPVEEHEDIRRSKLVRRFKAKHWLYV
;
A
#
# COMPACT_ATOMS: atom_id res chain seq x y z
N MET A 1 -34.84 26.52 -29.87
CA MET A 1 -34.37 26.55 -31.24
C MET A 1 -34.55 25.15 -31.81
N SER A 2 -35.72 24.91 -32.39
CA SER A 2 -36.05 23.77 -33.21
C SER A 2 -35.69 24.12 -34.65
N HIS A 3 -35.45 23.14 -35.48
CA HIS A 3 -35.08 23.16 -36.88
C HIS A 3 -33.56 23.18 -37.12
N ILE A 4 -33.06 21.97 -37.45
CA ILE A 4 -32.11 21.59 -38.53
C ILE A 4 -31.78 20.12 -38.31
N TYR A 5 -32.58 19.20 -38.92
CA TYR A 5 -32.21 17.84 -39.30
C TYR A 5 -33.32 17.27 -40.17
N ASP A 6 -33.26 17.59 -41.44
CA ASP A 6 -33.94 16.83 -42.51
C ASP A 6 -33.04 16.87 -43.75
N ASN A 7 -32.92 15.73 -44.40
CA ASN A 7 -32.31 15.43 -45.69
C ASN A 7 -30.89 14.82 -45.71
N ILE A 8 -30.86 13.50 -45.57
CA ILE A 8 -29.92 12.62 -46.30
C ILE A 8 -30.68 11.33 -46.71
N PRO A 9 -30.73 10.99 -48.04
CA PRO A 9 -31.44 9.83 -48.52
C PRO A 9 -30.63 8.53 -48.37
N LEU A 10 -31.18 7.54 -47.72
CA LEU A 10 -30.70 6.15 -47.65
C LEU A 10 -30.93 5.41 -48.94
N LYS A 11 -29.90 4.90 -49.60
CA LYS A 11 -29.97 3.90 -50.68
C LYS A 11 -30.12 2.52 -50.11
N PRO A 12 -30.95 1.61 -50.68
CA PRO A 12 -31.17 0.28 -50.19
C PRO A 12 -30.03 -0.69 -50.54
N PHE A 13 -29.56 -1.42 -49.56
CA PHE A 13 -28.61 -2.54 -49.72
C PHE A 13 -29.31 -3.76 -50.36
N LYS A 14 -28.76 -4.27 -51.46
CA LYS A 14 -29.17 -5.55 -52.09
C LYS A 14 -28.70 -6.73 -51.24
N ARG A 15 -29.63 -7.63 -50.90
CA ARG A 15 -29.36 -8.97 -50.39
C ARG A 15 -28.81 -9.86 -51.50
N GLU A 16 -27.56 -10.27 -51.38
CA GLU A 16 -27.02 -11.42 -52.13
C GLU A 16 -27.28 -12.70 -51.30
N LYS A 17 -27.84 -13.69 -52.01
CA LYS A 17 -28.09 -15.05 -51.51
C LYS A 17 -26.77 -15.82 -51.54
N TYR A 18 -26.32 -16.30 -50.38
CA TYR A 18 -25.26 -17.31 -50.30
C TYR A 18 -25.86 -18.70 -50.28
N GLU A 19 -25.53 -19.53 -51.25
CA GLU A 19 -25.68 -20.97 -51.23
C GLU A 19 -24.56 -21.62 -50.45
N PRO A 20 -24.82 -22.69 -49.64
CA PRO A 20 -23.74 -23.34 -48.85
C PRO A 20 -23.01 -24.38 -49.69
N GLU A 21 -21.72 -24.21 -49.91
CA GLU A 21 -20.84 -25.22 -50.48
C GLU A 21 -20.64 -26.42 -49.51
N GLN A 22 -21.08 -27.58 -49.98
CA GLN A 22 -20.82 -28.92 -49.39
C GLN A 22 -19.35 -29.33 -49.62
N LYS A 23 -18.38 -28.80 -48.82
CA LYS A 23 -16.99 -29.30 -48.78
C LYS A 23 -16.29 -29.12 -47.44
N SER A 24 -16.93 -29.39 -46.31
CA SER A 24 -16.30 -29.33 -45.01
C SER A 24 -16.34 -30.63 -44.16
N SER A 25 -17.03 -31.65 -44.61
CA SER A 25 -17.22 -32.87 -43.81
C SER A 25 -15.97 -33.79 -43.77
N SER A 26 -15.12 -33.77 -44.79
CA SER A 26 -13.94 -34.66 -44.87
C SER A 26 -12.73 -34.15 -44.03
N LYS A 27 -12.59 -32.84 -43.82
CA LYS A 27 -11.50 -32.30 -43.03
C LYS A 27 -11.70 -32.45 -41.50
N ILE A 28 -12.95 -32.42 -41.06
CA ILE A 28 -13.29 -32.60 -39.64
C ILE A 28 -13.05 -34.03 -39.18
N SER A 29 -13.34 -35.03 -40.02
CA SER A 29 -13.10 -36.43 -39.69
C SER A 29 -11.61 -36.79 -39.60
N THR A 30 -10.76 -36.14 -40.38
CA THR A 30 -9.29 -36.37 -40.35
C THR A 30 -8.66 -35.74 -39.10
N VAL A 31 -9.10 -34.55 -38.68
CA VAL A 31 -8.62 -33.89 -37.44
C VAL A 31 -9.05 -34.66 -36.20
N GLN A 32 -10.27 -35.18 -36.17
CA GLN A 32 -10.73 -36.03 -35.05
C GLN A 32 -10.01 -37.39 -35.00
N LYS A 33 -9.58 -37.95 -36.13
CA LYS A 33 -8.79 -39.15 -36.14
C LYS A 33 -7.36 -38.92 -35.62
N ASN A 34 -6.76 -37.82 -36.01
CA ASN A 34 -5.41 -37.45 -35.52
C ASN A 34 -5.40 -37.15 -34.01
N LEU A 35 -6.41 -36.46 -33.49
CA LEU A 35 -6.53 -36.21 -32.07
C LEU A 35 -6.70 -37.48 -31.24
N ARG A 36 -7.48 -38.46 -31.73
CA ARG A 36 -7.58 -39.77 -31.06
C ARG A 36 -6.31 -40.61 -31.13
N GLN A 37 -5.50 -40.44 -32.16
CA GLN A 37 -4.18 -41.11 -32.25
C GLN A 37 -3.18 -40.48 -31.27
N GLU A 38 -3.19 -39.18 -31.13
CA GLU A 38 -2.35 -38.48 -30.14
C GLU A 38 -2.75 -38.85 -28.70
N GLU A 39 -4.02 -38.92 -28.39
CA GLU A 39 -4.50 -39.36 -27.07
C GLU A 39 -4.11 -40.81 -26.76
N GLN A 40 -4.14 -41.72 -27.74
CA GLN A 40 -3.73 -43.10 -27.55
C GLN A 40 -2.22 -43.28 -27.41
N GLU A 41 -1.42 -42.43 -28.06
CA GLU A 41 0.04 -42.44 -27.90
C GLU A 41 0.41 -41.85 -26.53
N GLU A 42 -0.27 -40.85 -26.07
CA GLU A 42 -0.03 -40.26 -24.76
C GLU A 42 -0.44 -41.23 -23.61
N GLU A 43 -1.54 -41.97 -23.76
CA GLU A 43 -1.93 -43.01 -22.81
C GLU A 43 -0.90 -44.19 -22.78
N LYS A 44 -0.36 -44.56 -23.95
CA LYS A 44 0.75 -45.56 -24.02
C LYS A 44 2.01 -45.06 -23.32
N ARG A 45 2.36 -43.76 -23.46
CA ARG A 45 3.54 -43.18 -22.77
C ARG A 45 3.33 -43.15 -21.26
N ARG A 46 2.13 -42.82 -20.78
CA ARG A 46 1.79 -42.85 -19.34
C ARG A 46 1.82 -44.26 -18.74
N LYS A 47 1.34 -45.28 -19.47
CA LYS A 47 1.43 -46.69 -19.04
C LYS A 47 2.90 -47.18 -19.02
N GLY A 48 3.68 -46.82 -20.01
CA GLY A 48 5.14 -47.14 -20.07
C GLY A 48 5.90 -46.52 -18.91
N SER A 49 5.60 -45.27 -18.52
CA SER A 49 6.22 -44.59 -17.37
C SER A 49 5.87 -45.24 -16.03
N ALA A 50 4.61 -45.65 -15.87
CA ALA A 50 4.13 -46.31 -14.64
C ALA A 50 4.75 -47.70 -14.48
N ASP A 51 4.94 -48.45 -15.58
CA ASP A 51 5.60 -49.76 -15.56
C ASP A 51 7.11 -49.63 -15.31
N LEU A 52 7.75 -48.57 -15.78
CA LEU A 52 9.14 -48.25 -15.49
C LEU A 52 9.35 -47.94 -14.00
N LEU A 53 8.47 -47.15 -13.41
CA LEU A 53 8.49 -46.83 -11.95
C LEU A 53 8.28 -48.09 -11.11
N ARG A 54 7.41 -49.02 -11.53
CA ARG A 54 7.23 -50.31 -10.86
C ARG A 54 8.47 -51.22 -11.01
N SER A 55 9.16 -51.17 -12.14
CA SER A 55 10.37 -51.92 -12.37
C SER A 55 11.56 -51.39 -11.55
N CYS A 56 11.68 -50.05 -11.42
CA CYS A 56 12.70 -49.43 -10.56
C CYS A 56 12.48 -49.75 -9.07
N THR A 57 11.25 -49.68 -8.60
CA THR A 57 10.89 -50.07 -7.22
C THR A 57 11.11 -51.54 -6.94
N GLY A 58 10.83 -52.42 -7.91
CA GLY A 58 11.12 -53.86 -7.81
C GLY A 58 12.60 -54.22 -7.76
N LEU A 59 13.45 -53.45 -8.42
CA LEU A 59 14.93 -53.64 -8.42
C LEU A 59 15.51 -53.16 -7.07
N VAL A 60 15.01 -52.09 -6.49
CA VAL A 60 15.43 -51.61 -5.18
C VAL A 60 15.05 -52.63 -4.09
N GLN A 61 13.84 -53.22 -4.16
CA GLN A 61 13.42 -54.27 -3.23
C GLN A 61 14.23 -55.56 -3.33
N LYS A 62 14.77 -55.91 -4.51
CA LYS A 62 15.62 -57.12 -4.67
C LYS A 62 17.02 -56.98 -4.11
N LYS A 63 17.56 -55.75 -4.00
CA LYS A 63 18.91 -55.51 -3.44
C LYS A 63 18.94 -55.25 -1.94
N THR A 64 17.81 -54.95 -1.30
CA THR A 64 17.73 -54.65 0.12
C THR A 64 17.01 -55.74 0.93
N LYS A 65 17.50 -56.96 0.90
CA LYS A 65 16.90 -58.08 1.63
C LYS A 65 17.08 -58.06 3.15
N SER A 66 17.46 -56.93 3.78
CA SER A 66 17.64 -56.87 5.24
C SER A 66 17.25 -55.60 5.98
N LYS A 67 16.63 -54.55 5.34
CA LYS A 67 16.13 -53.37 6.07
C LYS A 67 14.89 -52.81 5.41
N SER A 68 13.91 -52.35 6.23
CA SER A 68 12.64 -51.81 5.73
C SER A 68 12.85 -50.44 5.06
N ILE A 69 12.12 -50.18 4.00
CA ILE A 69 12.20 -48.97 3.20
C ILE A 69 11.91 -47.70 4.07
N SER A 70 11.10 -47.84 5.12
CA SER A 70 10.78 -46.74 6.06
C SER A 70 12.00 -46.26 6.87
N GLU A 71 12.89 -47.17 7.27
CA GLU A 71 14.14 -46.82 7.98
C GLU A 71 15.14 -46.09 7.08
N MET A 72 15.16 -46.44 5.80
CA MET A 72 16.07 -45.82 4.83
C MET A 72 15.62 -44.39 4.46
N PHE A 73 14.33 -44.14 4.34
CA PHE A 73 13.76 -42.79 4.10
C PHE A 73 13.99 -41.86 5.31
N PHE A 74 13.88 -42.39 6.51
CA PHE A 74 14.09 -41.59 7.73
C PHE A 74 15.57 -41.16 7.90
N ARG A 75 16.52 -41.99 7.44
CA ARG A 75 17.96 -41.67 7.48
C ARG A 75 18.38 -40.63 6.43
N VAL A 76 17.75 -40.63 5.25
CA VAL A 76 18.08 -39.68 4.18
C VAL A 76 17.57 -38.29 4.50
N GLN A 77 16.40 -38.17 5.18
CA GLN A 77 15.84 -36.85 5.57
C GLN A 77 16.54 -36.20 6.75
N ASN A 78 17.18 -36.94 7.65
CA ASN A 78 17.70 -36.36 8.89
C ASN A 78 19.24 -36.18 8.93
N GLY A 79 19.96 -36.45 7.84
CA GLY A 79 21.39 -36.14 7.71
C GLY A 79 22.33 -36.69 8.80
N VAL A 80 21.98 -37.84 9.43
CA VAL A 80 22.77 -38.44 10.53
C VAL A 80 23.81 -39.38 9.98
N PRO A 81 25.09 -39.23 10.31
CA PRO A 81 26.14 -40.14 9.90
C PRO A 81 25.96 -41.55 10.46
N THR A 82 26.43 -42.57 9.72
CA THR A 82 26.13 -43.97 9.97
C THR A 82 26.93 -44.63 11.10
N ASP A 83 27.77 -43.92 11.84
CA ASP A 83 28.79 -44.54 12.69
C ASP A 83 28.57 -44.48 14.20
N GLU A 84 27.41 -44.12 14.69
CA GLU A 84 27.10 -44.26 16.14
C GLU A 84 25.83 -45.04 16.36
N PHE A 85 25.94 -46.38 16.54
CA PHE A 85 24.92 -47.19 17.17
C PHE A 85 25.56 -48.22 18.14
N GLY A 86 25.67 -47.76 19.38
CA GLY A 86 25.77 -48.61 20.53
C GLY A 86 24.51 -48.47 21.39
N SER A 87 23.84 -49.58 21.57
CA SER A 87 22.80 -49.92 22.58
C SER A 87 21.44 -49.17 22.55
N SER A 88 20.47 -49.94 22.12
CA SER A 88 19.10 -50.15 22.67
C SER A 88 18.29 -48.96 23.17
N GLU A 89 17.26 -48.64 22.38
CA GLU A 89 15.87 -48.51 22.90
C GLU A 89 14.90 -48.72 21.72
N THR A 90 14.06 -49.74 21.87
CA THR A 90 13.06 -50.18 20.90
C THR A 90 11.81 -49.34 21.08
N ILE A 91 11.58 -48.42 20.14
CA ILE A 91 10.25 -47.78 20.00
C ILE A 91 9.46 -48.60 18.98
N LYS A 92 8.42 -49.28 19.48
CA LYS A 92 7.42 -49.98 18.67
C LYS A 92 6.57 -48.95 17.91
N ALA A 93 6.67 -48.97 16.58
CA ALA A 93 5.72 -48.29 15.74
C ALA A 93 4.61 -49.27 15.31
N GLU A 94 3.45 -49.12 15.87
CA GLU A 94 2.20 -49.71 15.39
C GLU A 94 1.28 -48.59 14.94
N LYS A 95 0.73 -48.75 13.74
CA LYS A 95 -0.54 -48.21 13.21
C LYS A 95 -0.63 -47.01 12.33
N SER A 96 -1.24 -47.32 11.20
CA SER A 96 -2.13 -46.59 10.29
C SER A 96 -1.78 -45.19 9.75
N GLU A 97 -2.04 -45.00 8.46
CA GLU A 97 -1.85 -43.78 7.68
C GLU A 97 -2.52 -42.48 8.25
N GLU A 98 -3.38 -42.59 9.22
CA GLU A 98 -4.00 -41.45 9.88
C GLU A 98 -3.09 -40.79 10.95
N ASP A 99 -2.11 -41.50 11.47
CA ASP A 99 -1.20 -40.97 12.52
C ASP A 99 -0.03 -40.15 11.95
N LEU A 100 0.25 -40.25 10.65
CA LEU A 100 1.30 -39.47 10.00
C LEU A 100 1.02 -37.97 9.87
N LYS A 101 -0.23 -37.56 10.01
CA LYS A 101 -0.63 -36.13 9.94
C LYS A 101 -0.55 -35.38 11.27
N LYS A 102 -0.22 -36.07 12.37
CA LYS A 102 -0.19 -35.46 13.72
C LYS A 102 1.21 -35.28 14.31
N VAL A 103 2.26 -35.63 13.59
CA VAL A 103 3.65 -35.46 14.08
C VAL A 103 4.32 -34.26 13.39
N THR A 104 3.69 -33.12 13.50
CA THR A 104 4.37 -31.84 13.24
C THR A 104 4.15 -30.97 14.47
N THR A 105 5.17 -30.90 15.27
CA THR A 105 5.45 -29.93 16.35
C THR A 105 5.80 -30.63 17.65
N ILE A 106 7.06 -31.01 17.80
CA ILE A 106 7.67 -31.08 19.13
C ILE A 106 8.66 -29.92 19.19
N HIS A 107 8.26 -28.84 19.82
CA HIS A 107 9.15 -27.80 20.30
C HIS A 107 9.87 -28.31 21.54
N SER A 108 11.17 -28.48 21.45
CA SER A 108 12.03 -28.63 22.62
C SER A 108 12.31 -27.22 23.17
N THR A 109 11.70 -26.90 24.29
CA THR A 109 12.11 -25.78 25.15
C THR A 109 13.31 -26.20 25.98
N PRO A 110 14.39 -25.43 26.07
CA PRO A 110 15.40 -25.64 27.10
C PRO A 110 14.91 -25.06 28.43
N THR A 111 14.79 -25.91 29.43
CA THR A 111 14.62 -25.55 30.81
C THR A 111 15.88 -24.88 31.36
N SER A 112 15.72 -23.67 31.86
CA SER A 112 16.70 -22.97 32.66
C SER A 112 16.70 -23.52 34.07
N THR A 113 17.84 -23.99 34.57
CA THR A 113 18.11 -24.08 36.00
C THR A 113 19.10 -22.99 36.38
N LEU A 114 18.66 -22.19 37.33
CA LEU A 114 19.47 -21.30 38.16
C LEU A 114 20.52 -22.09 38.93
N ASP A 115 21.75 -21.59 39.05
CA ASP A 115 22.40 -21.43 40.33
C ASP A 115 23.59 -20.47 40.30
N ASP A 116 23.67 -19.80 41.37
CA ASP A 116 24.50 -18.78 41.95
C ASP A 116 26.04 -18.83 41.78
N GLY A 117 26.61 -17.63 41.72
CA GLY A 117 27.69 -17.34 42.67
C GLY A 117 29.09 -16.95 42.12
N TYR A 118 29.45 -15.74 42.42
CA TYR A 118 30.79 -15.21 42.77
C TYR A 118 31.89 -14.90 41.74
N GLU A 119 32.05 -13.59 41.64
CA GLU A 119 33.28 -12.75 41.67
C GLU A 119 34.63 -13.22 41.06
N SER A 120 35.16 -12.32 40.34
CA SER A 120 36.42 -11.54 40.46
C SER A 120 37.44 -11.70 39.37
N SER A 121 37.71 -10.54 38.84
CA SER A 121 38.99 -9.92 38.50
C SER A 121 39.99 -10.52 37.51
N ASN A 122 40.25 -9.65 36.54
CA ASN A 122 41.58 -9.24 36.06
C ASN A 122 42.42 -10.09 35.12
N SER A 123 42.78 -9.35 34.10
CA SER A 123 44.08 -9.29 33.41
C SER A 123 44.27 -10.00 32.09
N THR A 124 44.31 -9.19 31.06
CA THR A 124 45.16 -9.38 29.87
C THR A 124 46.65 -9.50 30.23
N PRO A 125 47.60 -9.91 29.41
CA PRO A 125 47.62 -9.94 27.96
C PRO A 125 48.48 -11.05 27.26
N LEU A 126 48.43 -11.02 25.94
CA LEU A 126 49.53 -11.23 24.98
C LEU A 126 50.00 -12.64 24.55
N VAL A 127 50.04 -12.74 23.22
CA VAL A 127 51.12 -13.30 22.35
C VAL A 127 50.91 -14.71 21.77
N SER A 128 50.70 -14.69 20.45
CA SER A 128 51.36 -15.48 19.40
C SER A 128 51.37 -17.00 19.50
N GLY A 129 50.87 -17.60 18.43
CA GLY A 129 51.21 -19.00 18.12
C GLY A 129 50.41 -19.55 16.95
N LYS A 130 51.01 -19.58 15.78
CA LYS A 130 50.54 -20.32 14.59
C LYS A 130 50.31 -21.78 14.89
N GLY A 131 49.18 -22.28 14.44
CA GLY A 131 48.94 -23.74 14.41
C GLY A 131 47.71 -24.06 13.56
N ARG A 132 47.96 -24.27 12.29
CA ARG A 132 46.98 -24.67 11.28
C ARG A 132 46.79 -26.18 11.37
N THR A 133 45.61 -26.62 11.83
CA THR A 133 45.15 -27.98 11.54
C THR A 133 43.73 -27.90 11.01
N LYS A 134 43.62 -28.13 9.73
CA LYS A 134 42.35 -28.37 9.03
C LYS A 134 41.84 -29.76 9.45
N HIS A 135 40.73 -29.84 10.14
CA HIS A 135 39.87 -31.03 10.12
C HIS A 135 38.84 -30.86 9.02
N SER A 136 39.08 -31.57 7.93
CA SER A 136 38.14 -31.78 6.83
C SER A 136 37.22 -32.95 7.26
N SER A 137 35.95 -32.66 7.53
CA SER A 137 34.91 -33.67 7.60
C SER A 137 34.32 -33.88 6.21
N THR A 138 34.73 -34.96 5.55
CA THR A 138 34.18 -35.38 4.26
C THR A 138 32.82 -36.02 4.48
N THR A 139 31.75 -35.38 4.00
CA THR A 139 30.42 -35.96 3.93
C THR A 139 30.25 -36.59 2.53
N ALA A 140 30.18 -37.89 2.45
CA ALA A 140 29.90 -38.60 1.19
C ALA A 140 28.38 -38.53 0.91
N SER A 141 28.00 -37.92 -0.21
CA SER A 141 26.63 -37.87 -0.72
C SER A 141 26.47 -38.91 -1.83
N MET A 142 25.52 -39.81 -1.69
CA MET A 142 25.19 -40.80 -2.72
C MET A 142 24.12 -40.23 -3.64
N VAL A 143 24.49 -39.96 -4.89
CA VAL A 143 23.58 -39.49 -5.95
C VAL A 143 23.23 -40.66 -6.87
N ILE A 144 21.95 -40.95 -7.03
CA ILE A 144 21.45 -41.96 -7.96
C ILE A 144 20.96 -41.25 -9.22
N THR A 145 21.71 -41.36 -10.30
CA THR A 145 21.34 -40.78 -11.60
C THR A 145 20.82 -41.87 -12.53
N CYS A 146 19.62 -41.76 -13.03
CA CYS A 146 19.02 -42.63 -14.04
C CYS A 146 19.08 -41.93 -15.39
N THR A 147 19.94 -42.45 -16.30
CA THR A 147 20.02 -41.96 -17.69
C THR A 147 19.38 -42.96 -18.66
N LEU A 148 18.44 -42.47 -19.48
CA LEU A 148 17.79 -43.23 -20.53
C LEU A 148 18.54 -43.06 -21.84
N ARG A 149 19.23 -44.12 -22.29
CA ARG A 149 19.69 -44.23 -23.68
C ARG A 149 18.76 -45.14 -24.48
N LYS A 150 18.70 -44.90 -25.77
CA LYS A 150 17.72 -45.39 -26.77
C LYS A 150 17.48 -46.90 -26.82
N LYS A 151 18.23 -47.74 -26.12
CA LYS A 151 18.02 -49.20 -26.13
C LYS A 151 18.21 -49.92 -24.80
N ASP A 152 18.89 -49.38 -23.80
CA ASP A 152 19.13 -50.11 -22.55
C ASP A 152 19.06 -49.14 -21.34
N LEU A 153 18.52 -49.62 -20.22
CA LEU A 153 18.48 -48.91 -18.95
C LEU A 153 19.75 -49.23 -18.16
N HIS A 154 20.68 -48.30 -18.06
CA HIS A 154 21.86 -48.43 -17.20
C HIS A 154 21.67 -47.59 -15.94
N VAL A 155 21.84 -48.22 -14.79
CA VAL A 155 21.92 -47.53 -13.49
C VAL A 155 23.40 -47.51 -13.12
N GLN A 156 24.00 -46.32 -13.13
CA GLN A 156 25.36 -46.12 -12.60
C GLN A 156 25.25 -45.44 -11.23
N LEU A 157 26.01 -45.98 -10.29
CA LEU A 157 26.25 -45.40 -8.99
C LEU A 157 27.63 -44.74 -9.05
N GLU A 158 27.65 -43.41 -9.06
CA GLU A 158 28.91 -42.64 -8.95
C GLU A 158 28.95 -42.02 -7.57
N GLU A 159 30.06 -42.19 -6.89
CA GLU A 159 30.43 -41.46 -5.68
C GLU A 159 31.27 -40.26 -6.13
N ASP A 160 30.65 -39.05 -6.16
CA ASP A 160 31.38 -37.82 -6.44
C ASP A 160 31.44 -36.93 -5.21
N GLU A 161 32.64 -36.47 -4.92
CA GLU A 161 32.92 -35.38 -3.99
C GLU A 161 32.63 -34.04 -4.67
N HIS A 162 31.68 -33.26 -4.12
CA HIS A 162 31.39 -31.86 -4.41
C HIS A 162 30.97 -31.44 -5.84
N GLU A 163 29.69 -31.30 -6.00
CA GLU A 163 29.03 -30.06 -6.48
C GLU A 163 27.53 -30.28 -6.49
N SER A 164 26.79 -29.34 -5.90
CA SER A 164 25.32 -29.35 -5.88
C SER A 164 24.81 -29.10 -7.31
N PHE A 165 24.37 -30.14 -7.99
CA PHE A 165 23.73 -30.03 -9.30
C PHE A 165 22.25 -29.80 -9.13
N VAL A 166 21.78 -28.62 -9.51
CA VAL A 166 20.36 -28.27 -9.60
C VAL A 166 19.83 -28.82 -10.91
N LEU A 167 18.99 -29.86 -10.84
CA LEU A 167 18.23 -30.34 -11.99
C LEU A 167 17.16 -29.32 -12.39
N SER A 168 17.35 -28.67 -13.51
CA SER A 168 16.29 -27.92 -14.18
C SER A 168 15.32 -28.87 -14.87
N PRO A 169 14.04 -28.92 -14.55
CA PRO A 169 13.07 -29.69 -15.31
C PRO A 169 12.68 -28.95 -16.58
N THR A 170 13.16 -29.45 -17.73
CA THR A 170 12.57 -29.14 -19.03
C THR A 170 11.38 -30.04 -19.24
N SER A 171 10.17 -29.56 -19.01
CA SER A 171 8.98 -29.92 -19.79
C SER A 171 7.70 -29.27 -19.25
N SER A 172 6.99 -28.74 -20.17
CA SER A 172 5.59 -28.31 -20.11
C SER A 172 4.68 -29.22 -19.28
N GLN A 173 4.41 -28.82 -18.03
CA GLN A 173 3.17 -29.18 -17.33
C GLN A 173 2.63 -27.94 -16.64
N ALA A 174 1.35 -27.69 -16.87
CA ALA A 174 0.63 -26.65 -16.19
C ALA A 174 0.61 -26.94 -14.68
N GLY A 175 1.25 -26.08 -13.91
CA GLY A 175 0.80 -25.68 -12.60
C GLY A 175 1.10 -26.51 -11.38
N GLU A 176 2.29 -27.01 -11.18
CA GLU A 176 2.83 -27.06 -9.83
C GLU A 176 4.00 -26.07 -9.79
N VAL A 177 3.77 -24.92 -9.19
CA VAL A 177 4.82 -23.98 -8.82
C VAL A 177 5.53 -24.64 -7.64
N ASP A 178 6.74 -25.14 -7.88
CA ASP A 178 7.59 -25.70 -6.85
C ASP A 178 7.88 -24.59 -5.82
N PRO A 179 7.44 -24.70 -4.55
CA PRO A 179 7.68 -23.67 -3.54
C PRO A 179 9.16 -23.38 -3.32
N ASP A 180 10.04 -24.33 -3.62
CA ASP A 180 11.48 -24.21 -3.44
C ASP A 180 12.20 -23.54 -4.61
N SER A 181 11.57 -23.41 -5.78
CA SER A 181 12.18 -22.71 -6.93
C SER A 181 12.30 -21.19 -6.71
N PHE A 182 11.53 -20.64 -5.78
CA PHE A 182 11.64 -19.23 -5.37
C PHE A 182 12.78 -18.95 -4.38
N THR A 183 13.40 -19.97 -3.80
CA THR A 183 14.38 -19.80 -2.71
C THR A 183 15.81 -19.58 -3.18
N ALA A 184 16.15 -19.82 -4.44
CA ALA A 184 17.54 -19.83 -4.89
C ALA A 184 18.11 -18.45 -5.32
N GLU A 185 17.28 -17.44 -5.64
CA GLU A 185 17.77 -16.12 -6.10
C GLU A 185 17.29 -14.91 -5.29
N ASP A 186 16.47 -15.08 -4.27
CA ASP A 186 15.79 -13.96 -3.64
C ASP A 186 16.46 -13.51 -2.33
N ASN A 187 17.58 -12.79 -2.47
CA ASN A 187 18.26 -12.07 -1.37
C ASN A 187 17.52 -10.79 -0.94
N ARG A 188 16.19 -10.65 -1.24
CA ARG A 188 15.44 -9.48 -0.81
C ARG A 188 15.27 -9.47 0.71
N GLU A 189 15.53 -8.31 1.31
CA GLU A 189 15.28 -8.11 2.74
C GLU A 189 13.82 -8.42 3.08
N THR A 190 13.61 -8.98 4.27
CA THR A 190 12.27 -9.24 4.83
C THR A 190 12.06 -8.43 6.09
N TRP A 191 10.79 -8.19 6.44
CA TRP A 191 10.42 -7.61 7.72
C TRP A 191 11.00 -8.42 8.89
N GLY A 192 11.32 -7.74 9.99
CA GLY A 192 11.81 -8.40 11.20
C GLY A 192 10.78 -9.33 11.82
N SER A 193 9.51 -8.97 11.74
CA SER A 193 8.37 -9.78 12.15
C SER A 193 7.12 -9.44 11.32
N ASN A 194 6.14 -10.36 11.28
CA ASN A 194 4.85 -10.08 10.63
C ASN A 194 4.10 -8.92 11.31
N THR A 195 4.37 -8.67 12.58
CA THR A 195 3.79 -7.54 13.34
C THR A 195 4.37 -6.21 12.88
N ASP A 196 5.68 -6.16 12.54
CA ASP A 196 6.31 -4.94 12.00
C ASP A 196 5.66 -4.54 10.67
N PHE A 197 5.39 -5.52 9.80
CA PHE A 197 4.63 -5.31 8.56
C PHE A 197 3.22 -4.80 8.84
N LEU A 198 2.47 -5.50 9.71
CA LEU A 198 1.09 -5.14 10.01
C LEU A 198 0.98 -3.73 10.60
N LEU A 199 1.86 -3.36 11.53
CA LEU A 199 1.91 -2.02 12.10
C LEU A 199 2.31 -0.97 11.04
N SER A 200 3.23 -1.31 10.12
CA SER A 200 3.65 -0.38 9.07
C SER A 200 2.53 -0.07 8.07
N ILE A 201 1.74 -1.07 7.66
CA ILE A 201 0.58 -0.81 6.78
C ILE A 201 -0.57 -0.12 7.51
N ILE A 202 -0.75 -0.38 8.81
CA ILE A 202 -1.70 0.37 9.65
C ILE A 202 -1.24 1.82 9.79
N GLY A 203 0.02 2.06 10.15
CA GLY A 203 0.56 3.41 10.32
C GLY A 203 0.55 4.24 9.03
N PHE A 204 0.71 3.58 7.86
CA PHE A 204 0.53 4.25 6.58
C PHE A 204 -0.94 4.60 6.29
N ALA A 205 -1.87 3.66 6.53
CA ALA A 205 -3.29 3.85 6.24
C ALA A 205 -3.96 4.81 7.24
N VAL A 206 -3.50 4.84 8.49
CA VAL A 206 -3.96 5.78 9.53
C VAL A 206 -3.13 7.06 9.46
N ASP A 207 -3.64 8.02 8.73
CA ASP A 207 -2.97 9.27 8.42
C ASP A 207 -3.71 10.50 8.99
N LEU A 208 -3.20 11.67 8.68
CA LEU A 208 -3.82 12.94 9.07
C LEU A 208 -5.23 13.12 8.49
N ALA A 209 -5.55 12.52 7.34
CA ALA A 209 -6.87 12.59 6.75
C ALA A 209 -7.95 11.88 7.58
N ASN A 210 -7.59 10.88 8.39
CA ASN A 210 -8.50 10.27 9.36
C ASN A 210 -8.87 11.24 10.50
N ILE A 211 -7.95 12.17 10.84
CA ILE A 211 -8.13 13.08 11.97
C ILE A 211 -8.88 14.33 11.57
N TRP A 212 -8.59 14.96 10.41
CA TRP A 212 -9.26 16.21 10.05
C TRP A 212 -10.22 16.09 8.87
N ARG A 213 -9.84 15.37 7.80
CA ARG A 213 -10.61 15.33 6.55
C ARG A 213 -11.90 14.52 6.72
N PHE A 214 -11.82 13.35 7.34
CA PHE A 214 -13.00 12.51 7.56
C PHE A 214 -14.05 13.19 8.45
N PRO A 215 -13.74 13.76 9.63
CA PRO A 215 -14.71 14.48 10.43
C PRO A 215 -15.31 15.69 9.72
N TYR A 216 -14.47 16.45 8.98
CA TYR A 216 -14.92 17.55 8.17
C TYR A 216 -15.92 17.12 7.09
N LEU A 217 -15.62 16.03 6.38
CA LEU A 217 -16.53 15.48 5.37
C LEU A 217 -17.83 14.94 5.98
N CYS A 218 -17.78 14.31 7.14
CA CYS A 218 -19.01 13.96 7.88
C CYS A 218 -19.84 15.20 8.20
N TYR A 219 -19.21 16.25 8.67
CA TYR A 219 -19.85 17.52 8.96
C TYR A 219 -20.51 18.12 7.72
N ARG A 220 -19.78 18.28 6.60
CA ARG A 220 -20.24 18.88 5.35
C ARG A 220 -21.37 18.07 4.70
N ASN A 221 -21.29 16.75 4.76
CA ASN A 221 -22.14 15.82 4.02
C ASN A 221 -23.30 15.22 4.85
N GLY A 222 -23.72 15.89 5.92
CA GLY A 222 -24.91 15.54 6.67
C GLY A 222 -24.71 14.53 7.81
N GLY A 223 -23.59 14.59 8.49
CA GLY A 223 -23.30 13.80 9.68
C GLY A 223 -23.28 12.31 9.41
N GLY A 224 -24.02 11.53 10.20
CA GLY A 224 -24.08 10.07 10.07
C GLY A 224 -24.58 9.54 8.71
N ALA A 225 -25.23 10.38 7.88
CA ALA A 225 -25.63 9.99 6.53
C ALA A 225 -24.42 9.69 5.63
N PHE A 226 -23.30 10.41 5.83
CA PHE A 226 -22.06 10.21 5.07
C PHE A 226 -21.45 8.81 5.28
N LEU A 227 -21.70 8.17 6.43
CA LEU A 227 -21.20 6.83 6.70
C LEU A 227 -21.75 5.77 5.75
N ILE A 228 -22.93 5.99 5.14
CA ILE A 228 -23.55 5.06 4.19
C ILE A 228 -22.72 4.96 2.90
N PRO A 229 -22.53 6.04 2.12
CA PRO A 229 -21.68 5.97 0.93
C PRO A 229 -20.24 5.59 1.29
N TYR A 230 -19.67 6.10 2.39
CA TYR A 230 -18.33 5.75 2.84
C TYR A 230 -18.17 4.23 3.02
N THR A 231 -19.09 3.56 3.71
CA THR A 231 -19.02 2.10 3.93
C THR A 231 -19.22 1.32 2.63
N LEU A 232 -20.11 1.74 1.75
CA LEU A 232 -20.30 1.09 0.46
C LEU A 232 -19.05 1.20 -0.42
N MET A 233 -18.44 2.39 -0.48
CA MET A 233 -17.20 2.63 -1.21
C MET A 233 -16.02 1.84 -0.65
N LEU A 234 -15.96 1.69 0.67
CA LEU A 234 -14.98 0.86 1.35
C LEU A 234 -15.11 -0.60 0.92
N ILE A 235 -16.30 -1.18 1.09
CA ILE A 235 -16.52 -2.62 0.85
C ILE A 235 -16.33 -2.97 -0.63
N PHE A 236 -16.87 -2.18 -1.55
CA PHE A 236 -16.89 -2.52 -2.96
C PHE A 236 -15.77 -1.91 -3.80
N GLY A 237 -15.11 -0.88 -3.29
CA GLY A 237 -14.03 -0.17 -3.97
C GLY A 237 -12.67 -0.42 -3.34
N ALA A 238 -12.39 0.21 -2.20
CA ALA A 238 -11.06 0.31 -1.66
C ALA A 238 -10.50 -1.00 -1.09
N VAL A 239 -11.30 -1.77 -0.32
CA VAL A 239 -10.82 -3.04 0.28
C VAL A 239 -10.43 -4.09 -0.77
N PRO A 240 -11.21 -4.31 -1.85
CA PRO A 240 -10.77 -5.21 -2.90
C PRO A 240 -9.46 -4.81 -3.55
N LEU A 241 -9.25 -3.52 -3.81
CA LEU A 241 -7.98 -3.04 -4.37
C LEU A 241 -6.83 -3.21 -3.39
N PHE A 242 -7.01 -2.82 -2.15
CA PHE A 242 -6.00 -2.98 -1.12
C PHE A 242 -5.54 -4.44 -0.98
N TYR A 243 -6.51 -5.37 -0.97
CA TYR A 243 -6.18 -6.79 -0.93
C TYR A 243 -5.42 -7.23 -2.19
N MET A 244 -5.78 -6.72 -3.38
CA MET A 244 -5.07 -6.99 -4.63
C MET A 244 -3.62 -6.49 -4.60
N GLU A 245 -3.38 -5.27 -4.11
CA GLU A 245 -2.02 -4.73 -3.95
C GLU A 245 -1.16 -5.58 -3.01
N LEU A 246 -1.72 -6.03 -1.88
CA LEU A 246 -1.01 -6.92 -0.96
C LEU A 246 -0.65 -8.27 -1.61
N ILE A 247 -1.58 -8.86 -2.37
CA ILE A 247 -1.32 -10.10 -3.13
C ILE A 247 -0.19 -9.89 -4.12
N LEU A 248 -0.28 -8.85 -4.93
CA LEU A 248 0.68 -8.57 -5.99
C LEU A 248 2.08 -8.30 -5.43
N GLY A 249 2.18 -7.47 -4.39
CA GLY A 249 3.45 -7.15 -3.74
C GLY A 249 4.10 -8.37 -3.11
N GLN A 250 3.33 -9.17 -2.36
CA GLN A 250 3.83 -10.36 -1.67
C GLN A 250 4.20 -11.50 -2.63
N PHE A 251 3.38 -11.76 -3.65
CA PHE A 251 3.63 -12.82 -4.62
C PHE A 251 4.88 -12.53 -5.46
N ASN A 252 4.99 -11.32 -6.01
CA ASN A 252 6.09 -10.98 -6.91
C ASN A 252 7.37 -10.56 -6.20
N ARG A 253 7.30 -10.17 -4.92
CA ARG A 253 8.44 -9.68 -4.11
C ARG A 253 9.27 -8.59 -4.80
N GLN A 254 8.61 -7.70 -5.53
CA GLN A 254 9.22 -6.60 -6.27
C GLN A 254 8.50 -5.29 -5.99
N GLY A 255 9.22 -4.18 -6.13
CA GLY A 255 8.66 -2.84 -5.97
C GLY A 255 7.63 -2.49 -7.05
N PRO A 256 6.91 -1.37 -6.87
CA PRO A 256 5.71 -1.03 -7.63
C PRO A 256 5.94 -0.82 -9.13
N ILE A 257 7.18 -0.60 -9.60
CA ILE A 257 7.51 -0.48 -11.03
C ILE A 257 7.88 -1.84 -11.61
N SER A 258 8.79 -2.56 -10.96
CA SER A 258 9.33 -3.83 -11.46
C SER A 258 8.33 -4.96 -11.41
N LEU A 259 7.34 -4.89 -10.51
CA LEU A 259 6.19 -5.78 -10.42
C LEU A 259 5.49 -5.99 -11.78
N TRP A 260 5.43 -4.97 -12.63
CA TRP A 260 4.71 -5.03 -13.91
C TRP A 260 5.34 -5.97 -14.95
N ARG A 261 6.33 -6.77 -14.55
CA ARG A 261 6.76 -7.96 -15.32
C ARG A 261 5.61 -8.93 -15.58
N ILE A 262 4.57 -8.92 -14.74
CA ILE A 262 3.33 -9.70 -14.96
C ILE A 262 2.51 -9.21 -16.16
N CYS A 263 2.61 -7.91 -16.49
CA CYS A 263 1.97 -7.30 -17.66
C CYS A 263 2.75 -6.07 -18.10
N PRO A 264 3.83 -6.22 -18.90
CA PRO A 264 4.78 -5.13 -19.24
C PRO A 264 4.15 -3.91 -19.90
N LEU A 265 2.99 -4.06 -20.57
CA LEU A 265 2.22 -2.95 -21.17
C LEU A 265 1.81 -1.92 -20.13
N PHE A 266 1.52 -2.35 -18.90
CA PHE A 266 1.04 -1.51 -17.82
C PHE A 266 2.14 -1.05 -16.85
N LYS A 267 3.40 -1.18 -17.23
CA LYS A 267 4.54 -0.73 -16.40
C LYS A 267 4.44 0.76 -16.02
N GLY A 268 3.77 1.54 -16.84
CA GLY A 268 3.49 2.96 -16.57
C GLY A 268 2.65 3.21 -15.33
N VAL A 269 1.82 2.24 -14.90
CA VAL A 269 1.05 2.34 -13.65
C VAL A 269 1.98 2.44 -12.45
N GLY A 270 3.05 1.63 -12.42
CA GLY A 270 4.06 1.70 -11.37
C GLY A 270 4.79 3.05 -11.35
N PHE A 271 5.14 3.60 -12.52
CA PHE A 271 5.74 4.94 -12.60
C PHE A 271 4.76 6.02 -12.15
N CYS A 272 3.47 5.91 -12.51
CA CYS A 272 2.42 6.83 -12.06
C CYS A 272 2.31 6.82 -10.54
N ALA A 273 2.20 5.64 -9.91
CA ALA A 273 2.10 5.50 -8.47
C ALA A 273 3.31 6.09 -7.72
N VAL A 274 4.53 5.79 -8.19
CA VAL A 274 5.77 6.33 -7.61
C VAL A 274 5.84 7.85 -7.74
N LEU A 275 5.43 8.44 -8.87
CA LEU A 275 5.40 9.89 -9.06
C LEU A 275 4.35 10.55 -8.15
N VAL A 276 3.16 9.97 -8.03
CA VAL A 276 2.12 10.47 -7.11
C VAL A 276 2.65 10.47 -5.66
N ALA A 277 3.25 9.37 -5.21
CA ALA A 277 3.85 9.29 -3.87
C ALA A 277 4.96 10.33 -3.67
N PHE A 278 5.77 10.59 -4.70
CA PHE A 278 6.81 11.63 -4.66
C PHE A 278 6.22 13.04 -4.58
N TYR A 279 5.19 13.35 -5.38
CA TYR A 279 4.54 14.67 -5.35
C TYR A 279 3.84 14.95 -4.02
N VAL A 280 3.21 13.95 -3.41
CA VAL A 280 2.63 14.06 -2.07
C VAL A 280 3.69 14.43 -1.04
N SER A 281 4.90 13.91 -1.15
CA SER A 281 5.99 14.24 -0.23
C SER A 281 6.40 15.72 -0.21
N PHE A 282 6.04 16.51 -1.25
CA PHE A 282 6.37 17.92 -1.35
C PHE A 282 5.56 18.81 -0.39
N TYR A 283 4.35 18.43 -0.10
CA TYR A 283 3.46 19.23 0.76
C TYR A 283 3.13 18.51 2.09
N TYR A 284 3.07 17.19 2.11
CA TYR A 284 2.69 16.45 3.31
C TYR A 284 3.65 16.70 4.49
N ASN A 285 4.94 16.75 4.22
CA ASN A 285 5.97 16.99 5.25
C ASN A 285 5.93 18.42 5.80
N VAL A 286 5.35 19.38 5.07
CA VAL A 286 5.15 20.75 5.54
C VAL A 286 4.10 20.81 6.65
N ILE A 287 3.07 19.98 6.58
CA ILE A 287 2.06 19.86 7.65
C ILE A 287 2.73 19.38 8.96
N LEU A 288 3.65 18.43 8.84
CA LEU A 288 4.44 17.96 10.00
C LEU A 288 5.35 19.06 10.56
N ALA A 289 5.93 19.89 9.68
CA ALA A 289 6.72 21.05 10.11
C ALA A 289 5.86 22.09 10.84
N TRP A 290 4.62 22.35 10.39
CA TRP A 290 3.68 23.20 11.13
C TRP A 290 3.34 22.61 12.50
N ALA A 291 3.03 21.29 12.55
CA ALA A 291 2.77 20.62 13.81
C ALA A 291 3.95 20.68 14.78
N LEU A 292 5.19 20.55 14.27
CA LEU A 292 6.40 20.68 15.07
C LEU A 292 6.61 22.11 15.56
N TYR A 293 6.30 23.11 14.75
CA TYR A 293 6.35 24.53 15.17
C TYR A 293 5.33 24.81 16.30
N TYR A 294 4.10 24.31 16.18
CA TYR A 294 3.09 24.42 17.22
C TYR A 294 3.52 23.65 18.49
N LEU A 295 4.11 22.47 18.35
CA LEU A 295 4.63 21.71 19.49
C LEU A 295 5.70 22.52 20.24
N GLY A 296 6.65 23.14 19.53
CA GLY A 296 7.64 24.03 20.13
C GLY A 296 7.02 25.23 20.83
N SER A 297 6.02 25.86 20.17
CA SER A 297 5.26 27.00 20.73
C SER A 297 4.40 26.62 21.93
N SER A 298 4.02 25.35 22.09
CA SER A 298 3.24 24.85 23.23
C SER A 298 4.02 24.76 24.55
N ILE A 299 5.37 24.85 24.49
CA ILE A 299 6.25 24.76 25.66
C ILE A 299 6.40 26.14 26.35
N SER A 300 5.96 27.25 25.71
CA SER A 300 6.00 28.58 26.28
C SER A 300 5.10 28.70 27.52
N GLU A 301 5.35 29.67 28.41
CA GLU A 301 4.56 29.88 29.61
C GLU A 301 3.08 30.16 29.30
N GLU A 302 2.82 30.99 28.29
CA GLU A 302 1.50 31.25 27.74
C GLU A 302 1.45 30.83 26.27
N LEU A 303 0.35 30.20 25.88
CA LEU A 303 0.14 29.76 24.50
C LEU A 303 -0.05 30.98 23.57
N PRO A 304 0.75 31.13 22.50
CA PRO A 304 0.73 32.32 21.65
C PRO A 304 -0.61 32.61 20.96
N TRP A 305 -1.47 31.61 20.84
CA TRP A 305 -2.79 31.71 20.17
C TRP A 305 -3.95 31.98 21.11
N VAL A 306 -3.70 32.30 22.37
CA VAL A 306 -4.74 32.60 23.38
C VAL A 306 -5.08 34.07 23.40
N HIS A 307 -4.08 34.95 23.29
CA HIS A 307 -4.20 36.40 23.47
C HIS A 307 -4.02 37.19 22.18
N CYS A 308 -4.65 38.36 22.11
CA CYS A 308 -4.56 39.29 21.00
C CYS A 308 -3.47 40.38 21.17
N ASN A 309 -2.59 40.23 22.15
CA ASN A 309 -1.57 41.25 22.48
C ASN A 309 -0.23 41.04 21.78
N ASN A 310 -0.16 40.14 20.82
CA ASN A 310 1.08 39.80 20.11
C ASN A 310 1.30 40.73 18.89
N SER A 311 2.53 40.85 18.44
CA SER A 311 2.92 41.73 17.33
C SER A 311 2.26 41.40 15.98
N TRP A 312 1.79 40.18 15.81
CA TRP A 312 1.11 39.74 14.59
C TRP A 312 -0.41 39.94 14.61
N ASN A 313 -0.97 40.32 15.78
CA ASN A 313 -2.41 40.51 15.93
C ASN A 313 -2.90 41.85 15.33
N THR A 314 -4.12 41.85 14.84
CA THR A 314 -4.80 43.02 14.29
C THR A 314 -5.84 43.56 15.28
N GLU A 315 -6.34 44.77 15.04
CA GLU A 315 -7.47 45.34 15.80
C GLU A 315 -8.77 44.53 15.68
N LYS A 316 -8.84 43.65 14.68
CA LYS A 316 -9.97 42.73 14.46
C LYS A 316 -9.85 41.44 15.28
N CYS A 317 -8.75 41.22 15.97
CA CYS A 317 -8.54 40.07 16.84
C CYS A 317 -9.50 40.09 18.04
N TRP A 318 -9.99 38.90 18.40
CA TRP A 318 -10.78 38.76 19.62
C TRP A 318 -10.39 37.46 20.36
N GLU A 319 -10.50 37.53 21.72
CA GLU A 319 -10.12 36.44 22.60
C GLU A 319 -11.34 35.65 23.08
N MET A 320 -11.29 34.36 22.95
CA MET A 320 -12.34 33.46 23.40
C MET A 320 -12.47 33.36 24.92
N LYS A 321 -11.37 33.57 25.65
CA LYS A 321 -11.33 33.43 27.13
C LYS A 321 -12.25 34.44 27.84
N ASN A 322 -12.52 35.58 27.20
CA ASN A 322 -13.29 36.65 27.74
C ASN A 322 -14.81 36.54 27.51
N LEU A 323 -15.28 35.47 26.82
CA LEU A 323 -16.73 35.20 26.75
C LEU A 323 -17.22 34.56 28.07
N ASN A 324 -17.50 35.39 29.05
CA ASN A 324 -18.31 34.96 30.19
C ASN A 324 -19.73 34.74 29.69
N VAL A 325 -20.19 33.49 29.72
CA VAL A 325 -21.58 33.12 29.57
C VAL A 325 -22.28 33.59 30.86
N THR A 326 -22.47 34.89 31.01
CA THR A 326 -23.43 35.43 31.99
C THR A 326 -24.82 35.09 31.48
N THR A 327 -25.62 34.61 32.39
CA THR A 327 -26.99 34.07 32.27
C THR A 327 -28.03 35.08 31.72
N GLU A 328 -27.61 36.17 31.14
CA GLU A 328 -28.50 37.21 30.60
C GLU A 328 -28.42 37.21 29.06
N GLY A 329 -29.47 36.62 28.52
CA GLY A 329 -30.06 37.07 27.27
C GLY A 329 -29.27 36.74 26.00
N LEU A 330 -29.88 35.91 25.21
CA LEU A 330 -29.85 35.96 23.76
C LEU A 330 -29.32 37.32 23.26
N LEU A 331 -28.07 37.33 22.76
CA LEU A 331 -27.56 38.50 22.05
C LEU A 331 -28.54 38.91 20.96
N PRO A 332 -28.85 40.22 20.81
CA PRO A 332 -29.82 40.66 19.83
C PRO A 332 -29.43 40.24 18.43
N HIS A 333 -30.38 39.75 17.69
CA HIS A 333 -30.31 39.16 16.36
C HIS A 333 -29.66 40.05 15.28
N ASN A 334 -29.25 41.28 15.61
CA ASN A 334 -28.69 42.28 14.69
C ASN A 334 -27.15 42.39 14.69
N GLU A 335 -26.41 41.64 15.54
CA GLU A 335 -24.93 41.69 15.54
C GLU A 335 -24.27 40.72 14.58
N ASN A 336 -25.04 39.96 13.79
CA ASN A 336 -24.49 39.01 12.83
C ASN A 336 -23.64 39.65 11.72
N VAL A 337 -23.81 40.93 11.44
CA VAL A 337 -23.07 41.66 10.40
C VAL A 337 -21.64 42.02 10.85
N THR A 338 -21.42 42.25 12.14
CA THR A 338 -20.11 42.65 12.68
C THR A 338 -19.23 41.49 13.07
N ARG A 339 -19.77 40.29 13.23
CA ARG A 339 -18.97 39.08 13.55
C ARG A 339 -18.16 38.52 12.35
N HIS A 340 -18.63 38.68 11.11
CA HIS A 340 -17.94 38.25 9.91
C HIS A 340 -16.63 39.02 9.62
N THR A 341 -16.31 40.05 10.37
CA THR A 341 -15.10 40.88 10.22
C THR A 341 -14.06 40.67 11.33
N LYS A 342 -14.37 39.85 12.36
CA LYS A 342 -13.44 39.57 13.47
C LYS A 342 -12.85 38.20 13.39
N HIS A 343 -11.53 38.10 13.63
CA HIS A 343 -10.77 36.87 13.61
C HIS A 343 -10.40 36.42 15.03
N THR A 344 -10.40 35.12 15.30
CA THR A 344 -9.94 34.60 16.59
C THR A 344 -8.42 34.72 16.71
N ALA A 345 -7.89 34.78 17.93
CA ALA A 345 -6.45 34.81 18.17
C ALA A 345 -5.73 33.60 17.53
N ALA A 346 -6.36 32.41 17.54
CA ALA A 346 -5.81 31.21 16.91
C ALA A 346 -5.81 31.29 15.37
N PHE A 347 -6.83 31.92 14.76
CA PHE A 347 -6.84 32.18 13.32
C PHE A 347 -5.69 33.11 12.92
N GLU A 348 -5.51 34.22 13.64
CA GLU A 348 -4.44 35.16 13.34
C GLU A 348 -3.04 34.57 13.62
N PHE A 349 -2.90 33.75 14.65
CA PHE A 349 -1.65 33.03 14.88
C PHE A 349 -1.31 32.14 13.69
N PHE A 350 -2.23 31.31 13.22
CA PHE A 350 -1.97 30.43 12.07
C PHE A 350 -1.63 31.23 10.80
N HIS A 351 -2.50 32.17 10.42
CA HIS A 351 -2.33 32.89 9.14
C HIS A 351 -1.22 33.94 9.18
N ARG A 352 -1.04 34.63 10.30
CA ARG A 352 -0.13 35.78 10.37
C ARG A 352 1.19 35.49 11.09
N ALA A 353 1.18 34.61 12.12
CA ALA A 353 2.42 34.26 12.80
C ALA A 353 3.08 33.01 12.19
N VAL A 354 2.31 31.95 11.81
CA VAL A 354 2.89 30.72 11.26
C VAL A 354 3.15 30.86 9.78
N LEU A 355 2.12 31.18 8.99
CA LEU A 355 2.18 31.25 7.53
C LEU A 355 2.70 32.59 7.00
N GLU A 356 2.60 33.67 7.78
CA GLU A 356 3.01 35.03 7.37
C GLU A 356 2.28 35.54 6.12
N MET A 357 1.03 35.11 5.88
CA MET A 357 0.25 35.43 4.69
C MET A 357 0.07 36.94 4.45
N GLN A 358 0.22 37.79 5.49
CA GLN A 358 0.14 39.25 5.34
C GLN A 358 1.22 39.84 4.42
N TRP A 359 2.26 39.08 4.09
CA TRP A 359 3.34 39.50 3.20
C TRP A 359 3.23 38.93 1.78
N SER A 360 2.07 38.38 1.43
CA SER A 360 1.83 37.80 0.12
C SER A 360 0.38 37.99 -0.33
N ASP A 361 0.20 38.55 -1.51
CA ASP A 361 -1.13 38.71 -2.12
C ASP A 361 -1.51 37.55 -3.05
N GLY A 362 -0.71 36.47 -3.07
CA GLY A 362 -1.00 35.29 -3.88
C GLY A 362 0.26 34.60 -4.44
N LEU A 363 0.07 33.72 -5.44
CA LEU A 363 1.15 32.95 -6.08
C LEU A 363 2.22 33.79 -6.78
N HIS A 364 1.97 35.03 -7.10
CA HIS A 364 2.92 35.92 -7.77
C HIS A 364 3.91 36.58 -6.81
N GLU A 365 3.61 36.58 -5.51
CA GLU A 365 4.48 37.11 -4.46
C GLU A 365 4.73 36.06 -3.38
N MET A 366 5.61 35.11 -3.69
CA MET A 366 5.88 34.00 -2.78
C MET A 366 6.65 34.40 -1.52
N GLY A 367 7.46 35.46 -1.58
CA GLY A 367 8.33 35.87 -0.47
C GLY A 367 9.48 34.90 -0.21
N TYR A 368 10.20 35.13 0.91
CA TYR A 368 11.30 34.27 1.34
C TYR A 368 10.82 33.22 2.33
N PRO A 369 11.41 32.00 2.31
CA PRO A 369 11.06 30.95 3.27
C PRO A 369 11.28 31.41 4.72
N LYS A 370 10.28 31.16 5.55
CA LYS A 370 10.34 31.48 6.98
C LYS A 370 11.34 30.56 7.68
N TRP A 371 12.43 31.12 8.24
CA TRP A 371 13.55 30.34 8.77
C TRP A 371 13.16 29.36 9.88
N GLN A 372 12.18 29.72 10.76
CA GLN A 372 11.69 28.83 11.81
C GLN A 372 11.02 27.59 11.23
N LEU A 373 10.20 27.75 10.18
CA LEU A 373 9.56 26.63 9.50
C LEU A 373 10.59 25.81 8.70
N VAL A 374 11.61 26.46 8.15
CA VAL A 374 12.72 25.73 7.48
C VAL A 374 13.45 24.84 8.48
N VAL A 375 13.74 25.31 9.68
CA VAL A 375 14.35 24.49 10.74
C VAL A 375 13.47 23.31 11.12
N CYS A 376 12.17 23.54 11.32
CA CYS A 376 11.21 22.46 11.60
C CYS A 376 11.17 21.45 10.45
N LEU A 377 11.16 21.93 9.20
CA LEU A 377 11.15 21.08 8.01
C LEU A 377 12.44 20.24 7.91
N VAL A 378 13.59 20.81 8.16
CA VAL A 378 14.88 20.09 8.24
C VAL A 378 14.82 19.00 9.31
N MET A 379 14.28 19.30 10.49
CA MET A 379 14.15 18.30 11.56
C MET A 379 13.26 17.12 11.15
N ILE A 380 12.13 17.39 10.49
CA ILE A 380 11.23 16.34 9.98
C ILE A 380 11.95 15.48 8.92
N TYR A 381 12.61 16.09 7.93
CA TYR A 381 13.33 15.32 6.90
C TYR A 381 14.53 14.56 7.45
N CYS A 382 15.21 15.08 8.49
CA CYS A 382 16.25 14.34 9.22
C CYS A 382 15.66 13.12 9.94
N LEU A 383 14.51 13.28 10.59
CA LEU A 383 13.80 12.16 11.23
C LEU A 383 13.43 11.08 10.21
N LEU A 384 12.87 11.47 9.06
CA LEU A 384 12.52 10.55 7.98
C LEU A 384 13.75 9.84 7.40
N TYR A 385 14.87 10.56 7.22
CA TYR A 385 16.11 9.96 6.75
C TYR A 385 16.63 8.89 7.72
N VAL A 386 16.69 9.20 9.01
CA VAL A 386 17.15 8.26 10.04
C VAL A 386 16.22 7.04 10.14
N SER A 387 14.95 7.21 9.85
CA SER A 387 13.97 6.10 9.86
C SER A 387 14.11 5.20 8.63
N LEU A 388 14.44 5.74 7.45
CA LEU A 388 14.40 5.04 6.15
C LEU A 388 15.76 4.54 5.65
N PHE A 389 16.89 5.11 6.08
CA PHE A 389 18.19 4.86 5.47
C PHE A 389 18.66 3.39 5.49
N LYS A 390 18.22 2.61 6.49
CA LYS A 390 18.49 1.16 6.61
C LYS A 390 17.35 0.26 6.12
N GLY A 391 16.34 0.81 5.45
CA GLY A 391 15.22 0.06 4.93
C GLY A 391 14.21 -0.37 5.98
N VAL A 392 13.38 -1.36 5.63
CA VAL A 392 12.24 -1.82 6.42
C VAL A 392 12.58 -2.33 7.83
N LYS A 393 13.82 -2.75 8.06
CA LYS A 393 14.28 -3.16 9.39
C LYS A 393 14.42 -1.98 10.37
N SER A 394 14.64 -0.77 9.86
CA SER A 394 14.70 0.45 10.68
C SER A 394 13.32 1.04 10.86
N SER A 395 12.57 1.24 9.77
CA SER A 395 11.22 1.79 9.82
C SER A 395 10.27 0.92 10.64
N GLY A 396 10.33 -0.41 10.53
CA GLY A 396 9.52 -1.33 11.31
C GLY A 396 9.66 -1.20 12.83
N LYS A 397 10.80 -0.70 13.35
CA LYS A 397 10.97 -0.42 14.80
C LYS A 397 10.36 0.90 15.22
N VAL A 398 10.42 1.93 14.37
CA VAL A 398 9.85 3.25 14.63
C VAL A 398 8.34 3.15 14.71
N VAL A 399 7.73 2.35 13.84
CA VAL A 399 6.28 2.17 13.72
C VAL A 399 5.63 1.63 15.00
N TRP A 400 6.35 0.87 15.84
CA TRP A 400 5.81 0.44 17.14
C TRP A 400 5.36 1.59 18.03
N VAL A 401 6.06 2.70 17.98
CA VAL A 401 5.71 3.90 18.75
C VAL A 401 4.74 4.77 17.96
N THR A 402 5.05 5.06 16.71
CA THR A 402 4.29 6.01 15.89
C THR A 402 2.87 5.54 15.56
N ALA A 403 2.65 4.23 15.34
CA ALA A 403 1.32 3.70 15.08
C ALA A 403 0.49 3.44 16.35
N THR A 404 1.08 3.32 17.54
CA THR A 404 0.33 2.99 18.77
C THR A 404 0.05 4.20 19.66
N MET A 405 1.01 5.12 19.80
CA MET A 405 0.88 6.31 20.66
C MET A 405 -0.32 7.21 20.31
N PRO A 406 -0.69 7.41 19.05
CA PRO A 406 -1.86 8.21 18.71
C PRO A 406 -3.15 7.75 19.38
N TYR A 407 -3.36 6.44 19.52
CA TYR A 407 -4.56 5.90 20.18
C TYR A 407 -4.62 6.22 21.66
N VAL A 408 -3.45 6.19 22.33
CA VAL A 408 -3.35 6.59 23.74
C VAL A 408 -3.76 8.05 23.90
N VAL A 409 -3.19 8.93 23.08
CA VAL A 409 -3.48 10.37 23.15
C VAL A 409 -4.92 10.68 22.75
N LEU A 410 -5.44 10.09 21.67
CA LEU A 410 -6.84 10.24 21.25
C LEU A 410 -7.81 9.79 22.36
N THR A 411 -7.49 8.68 23.05
CA THR A 411 -8.32 8.21 24.17
C THR A 411 -8.33 9.21 25.32
N ILE A 412 -7.16 9.74 25.69
CA ILE A 412 -7.04 10.77 26.73
C ILE A 412 -7.83 12.02 26.34
N LEU A 413 -7.69 12.49 25.09
CA LEU A 413 -8.41 13.64 24.57
C LEU A 413 -9.93 13.40 24.53
N LEU A 414 -10.39 12.20 24.15
CA LEU A 414 -11.80 11.84 24.15
C LEU A 414 -12.38 11.88 25.56
N VAL A 415 -11.73 11.24 26.54
CA VAL A 415 -12.18 11.25 27.93
C VAL A 415 -12.29 12.67 28.45
N ARG A 416 -11.31 13.52 28.18
CA ARG A 416 -11.35 14.95 28.53
C ARG A 416 -12.46 15.69 27.81
N GLY A 417 -12.61 15.46 26.48
CA GLY A 417 -13.65 16.07 25.65
C GLY A 417 -15.07 15.78 26.13
N LEU A 418 -15.34 14.52 26.53
CA LEU A 418 -16.65 14.09 27.05
C LEU A 418 -17.05 14.79 28.35
N MET A 419 -16.08 15.27 29.13
CA MET A 419 -16.33 16.00 30.38
C MET A 419 -16.67 17.48 30.14
N LEU A 420 -16.59 17.97 28.89
CA LEU A 420 -16.82 19.35 28.55
C LEU A 420 -18.33 19.63 28.36
N PRO A 421 -18.83 20.80 28.77
CA PRO A 421 -20.21 21.19 28.51
C PRO A 421 -20.45 21.35 26.99
N GLY A 422 -21.57 20.86 26.48
CA GLY A 422 -21.87 20.89 25.04
C GLY A 422 -21.33 19.72 24.22
N ALA A 423 -20.44 18.86 24.77
CA ALA A 423 -19.86 17.73 24.08
C ALA A 423 -20.91 16.76 23.51
N LEU A 424 -21.98 16.46 24.24
CA LEU A 424 -23.06 15.59 23.79
C LEU A 424 -23.84 16.21 22.60
N GLY A 425 -23.94 17.53 22.52
CA GLY A 425 -24.49 18.23 21.36
C GLY A 425 -23.66 17.97 20.10
N GLY A 426 -22.34 18.04 20.21
CA GLY A 426 -21.42 17.72 19.14
C GLY A 426 -21.54 16.27 18.66
N ILE A 427 -21.55 15.30 19.58
CA ILE A 427 -21.72 13.87 19.26
C ILE A 427 -23.08 13.63 18.59
N SER A 428 -24.15 14.27 19.09
CA SER A 428 -25.47 14.16 18.49
C SER A 428 -25.48 14.70 17.05
N TYR A 429 -24.80 15.81 16.79
CA TYR A 429 -24.66 16.35 15.44
C TYR A 429 -23.88 15.39 14.52
N TYR A 430 -22.79 14.81 15.00
CA TYR A 430 -21.98 13.84 14.27
C TYR A 430 -22.77 12.59 13.85
N LEU A 431 -23.55 12.04 14.77
CA LEU A 431 -24.26 10.78 14.54
C LEU A 431 -25.62 10.96 13.86
N LYS A 432 -26.28 12.14 13.98
CA LYS A 432 -27.61 12.39 13.43
C LYS A 432 -27.58 12.42 11.90
N PRO A 433 -28.21 11.44 11.19
CA PRO A 433 -28.13 11.37 9.74
C PRO A 433 -29.08 12.37 9.07
N GLN A 434 -28.58 13.20 8.18
CA GLN A 434 -29.37 14.03 7.27
C GLN A 434 -29.52 13.28 5.93
N LEU A 435 -30.47 12.36 5.84
CA LEU A 435 -30.66 11.48 4.67
C LEU A 435 -30.96 12.24 3.36
N SER A 436 -31.43 13.50 3.44
CA SER A 436 -31.64 14.36 2.26
C SER A 436 -30.35 14.60 1.47
N LYS A 437 -29.20 14.63 2.16
CA LYS A 437 -27.88 14.82 1.57
C LYS A 437 -27.44 13.66 0.66
N LEU A 438 -27.96 12.46 0.87
CA LEU A 438 -27.65 11.30 0.00
C LEU A 438 -28.13 11.47 -1.44
N LYS A 439 -29.01 12.45 -1.71
CA LYS A 439 -29.46 12.78 -3.08
C LYS A 439 -28.43 13.63 -3.85
N GLU A 440 -27.51 14.25 -3.15
CA GLU A 440 -26.44 15.06 -3.74
C GLU A 440 -25.31 14.12 -4.25
N THR A 441 -24.98 14.20 -5.52
CA THR A 441 -23.90 13.39 -6.13
C THR A 441 -22.55 13.66 -5.47
N GLN A 442 -22.32 14.90 -5.02
CA GLN A 442 -21.07 15.30 -4.38
C GLN A 442 -20.74 14.46 -3.14
N VAL A 443 -21.76 14.09 -2.35
CA VAL A 443 -21.58 13.26 -1.14
C VAL A 443 -20.97 11.89 -1.47
N TRP A 444 -21.33 11.31 -2.61
CA TRP A 444 -20.81 10.03 -3.10
C TRP A 444 -19.39 10.18 -3.63
N VAL A 445 -19.10 11.26 -4.33
CA VAL A 445 -17.75 11.56 -4.82
C VAL A 445 -16.80 11.82 -3.65
N ASP A 446 -17.21 12.64 -2.69
CA ASP A 446 -16.42 12.92 -1.49
C ASP A 446 -16.13 11.64 -0.69
N ALA A 447 -17.12 10.75 -0.54
CA ALA A 447 -16.95 9.49 0.15
C ALA A 447 -15.95 8.56 -0.57
N ALA A 448 -16.03 8.51 -1.90
CA ALA A 448 -15.12 7.73 -2.72
C ALA A 448 -13.68 8.26 -2.62
N VAL A 449 -13.48 9.54 -2.88
CA VAL A 449 -12.15 10.16 -2.81
C VAL A 449 -11.57 9.98 -1.41
N GLN A 450 -12.38 10.20 -0.35
CA GLN A 450 -11.92 10.02 1.02
C GLN A 450 -11.43 8.60 1.30
N ILE A 451 -12.18 7.58 0.88
CA ILE A 451 -11.82 6.21 1.22
C ILE A 451 -10.61 5.69 0.44
N PHE A 452 -10.48 6.05 -0.85
CA PHE A 452 -9.31 5.69 -1.64
C PHE A 452 -8.06 6.38 -1.11
N TYR A 453 -8.16 7.65 -0.72
CA TYR A 453 -7.07 8.39 -0.12
C TYR A 453 -6.66 7.81 1.24
N SER A 454 -7.64 7.60 2.15
CA SER A 454 -7.40 7.09 3.50
C SER A 454 -6.86 5.67 3.53
N VAL A 455 -7.36 4.76 2.67
CA VAL A 455 -6.80 3.40 2.57
C VAL A 455 -5.46 3.41 1.84
N GLY A 456 -5.20 4.41 0.98
CA GLY A 456 -3.96 4.53 0.24
C GLY A 456 -3.83 3.57 -0.94
N ALA A 457 -4.94 3.05 -1.48
CA ALA A 457 -4.91 2.19 -2.65
C ALA A 457 -4.56 2.99 -3.92
N GLY A 458 -3.67 2.46 -4.76
CA GLY A 458 -3.14 3.11 -5.96
C GLY A 458 -1.87 3.94 -5.76
N PHE A 459 -1.42 4.16 -4.50
CA PHE A 459 -0.15 4.83 -4.20
C PHE A 459 1.08 3.94 -4.43
N GLY A 460 0.91 2.62 -4.55
CA GLY A 460 2.01 1.68 -4.65
C GLY A 460 2.75 1.41 -3.33
N VAL A 461 2.35 2.04 -2.23
CA VAL A 461 2.96 1.85 -0.91
C VAL A 461 2.68 0.44 -0.39
N HIS A 462 1.46 -0.04 -0.52
CA HIS A 462 1.09 -1.40 -0.12
C HIS A 462 1.81 -2.46 -0.95
N LEU A 463 1.99 -2.21 -2.26
CA LEU A 463 2.84 -3.04 -3.14
C LEU A 463 4.28 -3.10 -2.63
N SER A 464 4.85 -1.92 -2.29
CA SER A 464 6.21 -1.82 -1.76
C SER A 464 6.35 -2.56 -0.44
N TYR A 465 5.48 -2.31 0.54
CA TYR A 465 5.55 -2.92 1.86
C TYR A 465 5.31 -4.44 1.81
N ALA A 466 4.32 -4.90 1.04
CA ALA A 466 4.03 -6.31 0.88
C ALA A 466 5.16 -7.07 0.17
N SER A 467 5.96 -6.40 -0.67
CA SER A 467 7.08 -7.02 -1.37
C SER A 467 8.22 -7.48 -0.45
N TYR A 468 8.25 -7.00 0.79
CA TYR A 468 9.19 -7.43 1.84
C TYR A 468 8.62 -8.53 2.75
N ASN A 469 7.40 -9.02 2.49
CA ASN A 469 6.80 -10.13 3.23
C ASN A 469 7.42 -11.47 2.85
N THR A 470 7.31 -12.43 3.77
CA THR A 470 7.52 -13.84 3.45
C THR A 470 6.40 -14.34 2.55
N PHE A 471 6.69 -15.29 1.65
CA PHE A 471 5.75 -15.77 0.63
C PHE A 471 4.42 -16.28 1.21
N HIS A 472 4.45 -17.01 2.32
CA HIS A 472 3.27 -17.60 2.97
C HIS A 472 2.62 -16.73 4.05
N ASN A 473 2.97 -15.42 4.14
CA ASN A 473 2.28 -14.53 5.06
C ASN A 473 0.78 -14.41 4.73
N ASN A 474 -0.06 -14.30 5.74
CA ASN A 474 -1.52 -14.20 5.55
C ASN A 474 -1.94 -12.75 5.23
N CYS A 475 -1.71 -12.32 3.99
CA CYS A 475 -2.07 -10.99 3.50
C CYS A 475 -3.59 -10.72 3.54
N TYR A 476 -4.44 -11.75 3.49
CA TYR A 476 -5.89 -11.60 3.66
C TYR A 476 -6.25 -11.09 5.05
N ARG A 477 -5.71 -11.73 6.09
CA ARG A 477 -5.91 -11.31 7.49
C ARG A 477 -5.40 -9.89 7.71
N ASP A 478 -4.22 -9.57 7.17
CA ASP A 478 -3.58 -8.27 7.35
C ASP A 478 -4.38 -7.16 6.66
N CYS A 479 -4.94 -7.43 5.46
CA CYS A 479 -5.86 -6.53 4.77
C CYS A 479 -7.10 -6.21 5.64
N ILE A 480 -7.76 -7.22 6.17
CA ILE A 480 -9.00 -7.03 6.94
C ILE A 480 -8.72 -6.29 8.25
N ILE A 481 -7.65 -6.66 8.97
CA ILE A 481 -7.28 -5.98 10.23
C ILE A 481 -6.97 -4.52 9.96
N THR A 482 -6.12 -4.20 8.99
CA THR A 482 -5.75 -2.82 8.65
C THR A 482 -6.97 -1.99 8.26
N THR A 483 -7.87 -2.55 7.44
CA THR A 483 -9.11 -1.87 7.05
C THR A 483 -10.00 -1.56 8.26
N ILE A 484 -10.20 -2.53 9.15
CA ILE A 484 -11.01 -2.32 10.36
C ILE A 484 -10.38 -1.25 11.25
N VAL A 485 -9.07 -1.30 11.46
CA VAL A 485 -8.34 -0.33 12.28
C VAL A 485 -8.42 1.07 11.66
N ASN A 486 -8.24 1.21 10.35
CA ASN A 486 -8.34 2.49 9.65
C ASN A 486 -9.75 3.11 9.79
N CYS A 487 -10.80 2.33 9.54
CA CYS A 487 -12.18 2.80 9.69
C CYS A 487 -12.53 3.14 11.14
N PHE A 488 -12.09 2.29 12.08
CA PHE A 488 -12.25 2.55 13.51
C PHE A 488 -11.58 3.87 13.90
N THR A 489 -10.37 4.13 13.42
CA THR A 489 -9.63 5.36 13.71
C THR A 489 -10.35 6.59 13.18
N SER A 490 -10.83 6.56 11.93
CA SER A 490 -11.63 7.65 11.35
C SER A 490 -12.89 7.94 12.19
N PHE A 491 -13.60 6.89 12.56
CA PHE A 491 -14.81 7.01 13.35
C PHE A 491 -14.53 7.50 14.78
N PHE A 492 -13.47 6.99 15.40
CA PHE A 492 -13.02 7.34 16.74
C PHE A 492 -12.52 8.79 16.82
N SER A 493 -11.72 9.22 15.85
CA SER A 493 -11.27 10.62 15.76
C SER A 493 -12.45 11.60 15.60
N GLY A 494 -13.48 11.17 14.85
CA GLY A 494 -14.73 11.94 14.74
C GLY A 494 -15.36 12.22 16.10
N PHE A 495 -15.44 11.26 17.01
CA PHE A 495 -15.93 11.52 18.36
C PHE A 495 -15.06 12.54 19.10
N VAL A 496 -13.73 12.39 19.01
CA VAL A 496 -12.82 13.35 19.65
C VAL A 496 -13.10 14.75 19.13
N ILE A 497 -13.12 14.94 17.82
CA ILE A 497 -13.29 16.24 17.17
C ILE A 497 -14.66 16.85 17.50
N PHE A 498 -15.74 16.09 17.36
CA PHE A 498 -17.08 16.60 17.59
C PHE A 498 -17.38 16.91 19.06
N THR A 499 -16.70 16.29 20.04
CA THR A 499 -16.79 16.72 21.44
C THR A 499 -16.24 18.13 21.63
N TYR A 500 -15.10 18.44 21.00
CA TYR A 500 -14.51 19.80 21.08
C TYR A 500 -15.29 20.82 20.25
N LEU A 501 -15.78 20.47 19.05
CA LEU A 501 -16.65 21.33 18.26
C LEU A 501 -17.96 21.64 19.00
N GLY A 502 -18.55 20.66 19.67
CA GLY A 502 -19.73 20.85 20.49
C GLY A 502 -19.48 21.79 21.69
N TYR A 503 -18.31 21.65 22.32
CA TYR A 503 -17.88 22.53 23.38
C TYR A 503 -17.65 23.96 22.87
N MET A 504 -17.00 24.13 21.71
CA MET A 504 -16.78 25.43 21.09
C MET A 504 -18.12 26.12 20.72
N SER A 505 -19.03 25.36 20.12
CA SER A 505 -20.38 25.81 19.79
C SER A 505 -21.13 26.30 21.06
N TYR A 506 -21.07 25.50 22.13
CA TYR A 506 -21.67 25.87 23.41
C TYR A 506 -21.06 27.17 23.97
N LYS A 507 -19.73 27.30 23.92
CA LYS A 507 -19.02 28.46 24.47
C LYS A 507 -19.21 29.74 23.65
N GLN A 508 -19.26 29.60 22.32
CA GLN A 508 -19.47 30.73 21.40
C GLN A 508 -20.95 31.11 21.24
N GLY A 509 -21.87 30.23 21.65
CA GLY A 509 -23.31 30.44 21.44
C GLY A 509 -23.72 30.40 19.95
N VAL A 510 -22.96 29.69 19.10
CA VAL A 510 -23.16 29.62 17.64
C VAL A 510 -23.40 28.17 17.26
N ASP A 511 -24.20 27.90 16.22
CA ASP A 511 -24.44 26.56 15.73
C ASP A 511 -23.11 25.93 15.25
N ILE A 512 -22.92 24.63 15.51
CA ILE A 512 -21.72 23.84 15.15
C ILE A 512 -21.32 24.07 13.70
N LYS A 513 -22.28 24.21 12.80
CA LYS A 513 -22.03 24.43 11.35
C LYS A 513 -21.29 25.75 11.01
N TYR A 514 -21.13 26.67 11.96
CA TYR A 514 -20.38 27.91 11.78
C TYR A 514 -19.04 27.90 12.54
N VAL A 515 -18.77 26.87 13.32
CA VAL A 515 -17.54 26.74 14.11
C VAL A 515 -16.48 25.97 13.33
N ALA A 516 -16.90 24.96 12.55
CA ALA A 516 -15.96 24.11 11.80
C ALA A 516 -15.40 24.83 10.57
N THR A 517 -14.09 24.72 10.36
CA THR A 517 -13.35 25.23 9.19
C THR A 517 -12.88 24.08 8.30
N GLU A 518 -12.60 24.40 7.04
CA GLU A 518 -12.14 23.43 6.06
C GLU A 518 -10.63 23.15 6.17
N GLY A 519 -10.21 21.95 5.80
CA GLY A 519 -8.83 21.57 5.61
C GLY A 519 -7.96 21.67 6.88
N PRO A 520 -6.70 22.12 6.74
CA PRO A 520 -5.76 22.25 7.87
C PRO A 520 -6.25 23.20 8.98
N GLY A 521 -7.15 24.13 8.64
CA GLY A 521 -7.72 25.07 9.61
C GLY A 521 -8.40 24.38 10.79
N LEU A 522 -9.04 23.23 10.58
CA LEU A 522 -9.66 22.48 11.68
C LEU A 522 -8.62 22.09 12.75
N VAL A 523 -7.45 21.68 12.36
CA VAL A 523 -6.39 21.19 13.25
C VAL A 523 -5.52 22.31 13.81
N PHE A 524 -5.22 23.34 13.00
CA PHE A 524 -4.30 24.40 13.39
C PHE A 524 -4.99 25.68 13.90
N GLN A 525 -6.31 25.75 13.85
CA GLN A 525 -7.09 26.89 14.38
C GLN A 525 -8.09 26.42 15.44
N VAL A 526 -9.08 25.58 15.05
CA VAL A 526 -10.21 25.24 15.94
C VAL A 526 -9.76 24.40 17.15
N TYR A 527 -8.87 23.43 16.92
CA TYR A 527 -8.35 22.60 18.02
C TYR A 527 -7.48 23.38 19.01
N PRO A 528 -6.46 24.13 18.58
CA PRO A 528 -5.68 24.98 19.47
C PRO A 528 -6.54 25.97 20.26
N GLU A 529 -7.57 26.54 19.62
CA GLU A 529 -8.53 27.43 20.25
C GLU A 529 -9.35 26.73 21.34
N ALA A 530 -9.87 25.52 21.06
CA ALA A 530 -10.59 24.73 22.05
C ALA A 530 -9.71 24.33 23.24
N VAL A 531 -8.51 23.85 22.95
CA VAL A 531 -7.54 23.42 23.98
C VAL A 531 -7.06 24.60 24.84
N ALA A 532 -6.89 25.77 24.26
CA ALA A 532 -6.47 26.99 24.96
C ALA A 532 -7.44 27.41 26.09
N THR A 533 -8.70 27.00 26.01
CA THR A 533 -9.71 27.30 27.03
C THR A 533 -9.72 26.32 28.21
N LEU A 534 -8.92 25.24 28.13
CA LEU A 534 -8.85 24.20 29.17
C LEU A 534 -7.83 24.56 30.25
N SER A 535 -8.06 24.07 31.46
CA SER A 535 -7.03 24.12 32.50
C SER A 535 -5.85 23.22 32.13
N GLY A 536 -4.62 23.75 32.19
CA GLY A 536 -3.41 23.05 31.75
C GLY A 536 -3.30 22.97 30.21
N SER A 537 -3.71 24.01 29.51
CA SER A 537 -3.76 24.11 28.06
C SER A 537 -2.44 23.73 27.37
N ASN A 538 -1.28 24.05 27.99
CA ASN A 538 0.04 23.70 27.48
C ASN A 538 0.21 22.17 27.34
N LEU A 539 -0.16 21.42 28.38
CA LEU A 539 -0.08 19.94 28.35
C LEU A 539 -0.95 19.36 27.24
N TRP A 540 -2.18 19.85 27.12
CA TRP A 540 -3.10 19.38 26.09
C TRP A 540 -2.62 19.71 24.69
N SER A 541 -2.03 20.89 24.49
CA SER A 541 -1.44 21.29 23.22
C SER A 541 -0.22 20.43 22.86
N VAL A 542 0.68 20.19 23.80
CA VAL A 542 1.86 19.32 23.60
C VAL A 542 1.40 17.92 23.21
N LEU A 543 0.44 17.31 23.93
CA LEU A 543 -0.08 15.97 23.62
C LEU A 543 -0.71 15.92 22.22
N PHE A 544 -1.50 16.92 21.87
CA PHE A 544 -2.18 16.98 20.58
C PHE A 544 -1.20 17.09 19.40
N PHE A 545 -0.27 18.04 19.43
CA PHE A 545 0.69 18.22 18.33
C PHE A 545 1.72 17.10 18.26
N PHE A 546 2.12 16.52 19.39
CA PHE A 546 2.93 15.32 19.42
C PHE A 546 2.20 14.14 18.73
N MET A 547 0.92 13.95 19.01
CA MET A 547 0.11 12.93 18.34
C MET A 547 0.05 13.16 16.82
N LEU A 548 -0.17 14.40 16.36
CA LEU A 548 -0.21 14.73 14.94
C LEU A 548 1.10 14.36 14.22
N ILE A 549 2.24 14.65 14.84
CA ILE A 549 3.55 14.29 14.28
C ILE A 549 3.67 12.77 14.19
N MET A 550 3.30 12.03 15.25
CA MET A 550 3.38 10.56 15.23
C MET A 550 2.53 9.94 14.13
N VAL A 551 1.28 10.39 13.96
CA VAL A 551 0.38 9.91 12.90
C VAL A 551 0.95 10.21 11.51
N GLY A 552 1.47 11.42 11.29
CA GLY A 552 1.92 11.82 9.96
C GLY A 552 3.27 11.25 9.55
N VAL A 553 4.16 10.90 10.50
CA VAL A 553 5.49 10.36 10.18
C VAL A 553 5.39 9.01 9.49
N ASP A 554 4.48 8.12 9.91
CA ASP A 554 4.32 6.79 9.31
C ASP A 554 3.90 6.87 7.85
N SER A 555 2.95 7.76 7.54
CA SER A 555 2.47 7.96 6.17
C SER A 555 3.55 8.61 5.29
N ALA A 556 4.31 9.57 5.84
CA ALA A 556 5.45 10.16 5.15
C ALA A 556 6.55 9.13 4.85
N MET A 557 6.86 8.24 5.81
CA MET A 557 7.79 7.13 5.60
C MET A 557 7.32 6.18 4.50
N GLY A 558 6.03 5.80 4.50
CA GLY A 558 5.45 4.92 3.50
C GLY A 558 5.57 5.46 2.08
N GLY A 559 5.21 6.73 1.88
CA GLY A 559 5.32 7.40 0.59
C GLY A 559 6.76 7.45 0.06
N LEU A 560 7.71 7.85 0.89
CA LEU A 560 9.13 7.89 0.51
C LEU A 560 9.71 6.49 0.28
N GLU A 561 9.33 5.49 1.08
CA GLU A 561 9.76 4.10 0.88
C GLU A 561 9.25 3.54 -0.45
N CYS A 562 8.02 3.89 -0.86
CA CYS A 562 7.49 3.52 -2.17
C CYS A 562 8.38 4.06 -3.30
N VAL A 563 8.80 5.33 -3.21
CA VAL A 563 9.69 5.96 -4.20
C VAL A 563 11.06 5.28 -4.22
N ILE A 564 11.66 5.07 -3.05
CA ILE A 564 12.98 4.47 -2.91
C ILE A 564 12.97 3.04 -3.44
N THR A 565 12.04 2.22 -2.97
CA THR A 565 11.91 0.80 -3.38
C THR A 565 11.59 0.68 -4.86
N GLY A 566 10.64 1.48 -5.36
CA GLY A 566 10.24 1.43 -6.77
C GLY A 566 11.38 1.73 -7.73
N LEU A 567 12.16 2.78 -7.45
CA LEU A 567 13.29 3.16 -8.30
C LEU A 567 14.52 2.27 -8.12
N MET A 568 14.80 1.83 -6.89
CA MET A 568 15.94 0.94 -6.64
C MET A 568 15.76 -0.43 -7.29
N ASP A 569 14.56 -0.99 -7.24
CA ASP A 569 14.27 -2.28 -7.89
C ASP A 569 14.33 -2.15 -9.41
N GLU A 570 13.80 -1.06 -9.97
CA GLU A 570 13.80 -0.85 -11.42
C GLU A 570 15.21 -0.62 -11.97
N PHE A 571 16.01 0.14 -11.27
CA PHE A 571 17.38 0.47 -11.65
C PHE A 571 18.43 -0.35 -10.87
N SER A 572 18.08 -1.57 -10.47
CA SER A 572 18.92 -2.44 -9.63
C SER A 572 20.36 -2.61 -10.15
N VAL A 573 20.57 -2.59 -11.47
CA VAL A 573 21.90 -2.66 -12.09
C VAL A 573 22.80 -1.50 -11.66
N LEU A 574 22.25 -0.28 -11.44
CA LEU A 574 23.03 0.90 -11.01
C LEU A 574 23.45 0.82 -9.55
N PHE A 575 22.71 0.05 -8.74
CA PHE A 575 22.88 0.01 -7.28
C PHE A 575 23.57 -1.24 -6.77
N ARG A 576 23.59 -2.34 -7.57
CA ARG A 576 24.02 -3.68 -7.16
C ARG A 576 25.43 -3.78 -6.60
N GLU A 577 26.38 -2.94 -7.06
CA GLU A 577 27.79 -3.02 -6.70
C GLU A 577 28.24 -2.02 -5.63
N LYS A 578 27.36 -1.13 -5.16
CA LYS A 578 27.74 -0.02 -4.29
C LYS A 578 27.32 -0.28 -2.86
N LYS A 579 28.27 -0.29 -1.92
CA LYS A 579 28.08 -0.63 -0.50
C LYS A 579 27.07 0.26 0.24
N TYR A 580 26.92 1.53 -0.14
CA TYR A 580 26.02 2.51 0.51
C TYR A 580 25.00 3.08 -0.50
N ALA A 581 24.59 2.28 -1.47
CA ALA A 581 23.72 2.73 -2.55
C ALA A 581 22.36 3.21 -2.03
N ARG A 582 21.76 2.45 -1.11
CA ARG A 582 20.45 2.78 -0.55
C ARG A 582 20.51 4.05 0.28
N GLU A 583 21.51 4.18 1.17
CA GLU A 583 21.64 5.34 2.03
C GLU A 583 21.82 6.64 1.23
N VAL A 584 22.71 6.62 0.24
CA VAL A 584 22.96 7.77 -0.64
C VAL A 584 21.73 8.09 -1.48
N PHE A 585 21.07 7.06 -2.04
CA PHE A 585 19.88 7.27 -2.87
C PHE A 585 18.72 7.84 -2.04
N THR A 586 18.48 7.31 -0.83
CA THR A 586 17.50 7.84 0.13
C THR A 586 17.79 9.31 0.44
N LEU A 587 19.05 9.68 0.66
CA LEU A 587 19.44 11.07 0.90
C LEU A 587 19.12 11.96 -0.32
N VAL A 588 19.39 11.49 -1.54
CA VAL A 588 19.09 12.26 -2.76
C VAL A 588 17.59 12.49 -2.91
N VAL A 589 16.76 11.44 -2.72
CA VAL A 589 15.30 11.56 -2.79
C VAL A 589 14.77 12.55 -1.76
N ILE A 590 15.26 12.47 -0.53
CA ILE A 590 14.89 13.38 0.57
C ILE A 590 15.30 14.82 0.26
N LEU A 591 16.52 15.06 -0.24
CA LEU A 591 16.98 16.41 -0.59
C LEU A 591 16.18 17.00 -1.77
N MET A 592 15.80 16.18 -2.74
CA MET A 592 14.93 16.63 -3.85
C MET A 592 13.54 17.01 -3.32
N SER A 593 12.91 16.17 -2.49
CA SER A 593 11.62 16.47 -1.87
C SER A 593 11.70 17.72 -0.99
N PHE A 594 12.73 17.84 -0.14
CA PHE A 594 12.98 19.02 0.70
C PHE A 594 13.11 20.32 -0.12
N SER A 595 13.84 20.27 -1.24
CA SER A 595 14.05 21.46 -2.09
C SER A 595 12.73 22.00 -2.64
N VAL A 596 11.79 21.13 -3.03
CA VAL A 596 10.47 21.54 -3.51
C VAL A 596 9.59 21.96 -2.31
N ALA A 597 9.68 21.27 -1.17
CA ALA A 597 8.92 21.59 0.03
C ALA A 597 9.24 23.00 0.59
N LEU A 598 10.44 23.54 0.33
CA LEU A 598 10.82 24.91 0.74
C LEU A 598 9.88 25.99 0.15
N ILE A 599 9.29 25.75 -1.00
CA ILE A 599 8.34 26.67 -1.62
C ILE A 599 7.08 26.83 -0.74
N ASN A 600 6.65 25.76 -0.08
CA ASN A 600 5.43 25.75 0.74
C ASN A 600 5.60 26.39 2.13
N VAL A 601 6.82 26.73 2.53
CA VAL A 601 7.11 27.43 3.80
C VAL A 601 7.43 28.92 3.63
N THR A 602 7.09 29.47 2.44
CA THR A 602 7.12 30.91 2.14
C THR A 602 5.79 31.57 2.55
N PRO A 603 5.71 32.91 2.65
CA PRO A 603 4.44 33.61 2.90
C PRO A 603 3.32 33.29 1.93
N GLY A 604 3.63 33.14 0.63
CA GLY A 604 2.71 32.66 -0.40
C GLY A 604 2.57 31.13 -0.48
N GLY A 605 3.30 30.39 0.36
CA GLY A 605 3.42 28.94 0.30
C GLY A 605 2.12 28.18 0.51
N ILE A 606 1.16 28.74 1.26
CA ILE A 606 -0.15 28.12 1.47
C ILE A 606 -0.94 27.96 0.16
N TYR A 607 -0.79 28.89 -0.77
CA TYR A 607 -1.43 28.79 -2.07
C TYR A 607 -0.82 27.67 -2.90
N MET A 608 0.51 27.52 -2.86
CA MET A 608 1.19 26.41 -3.53
C MET A 608 0.87 25.06 -2.88
N PHE A 609 0.82 25.03 -1.53
CA PHE A 609 0.39 23.86 -0.78
C PHE A 609 -1.00 23.39 -1.21
N HIS A 610 -1.96 24.29 -1.28
CA HIS A 610 -3.34 23.96 -1.68
C HIS A 610 -3.41 23.48 -3.14
N LEU A 611 -2.60 24.05 -4.03
CA LEU A 611 -2.47 23.58 -5.41
C LEU A 611 -1.91 22.15 -5.46
N PHE A 612 -0.86 21.85 -4.70
CA PHE A 612 -0.32 20.49 -4.62
C PHE A 612 -1.33 19.50 -4.01
N ASP A 613 -1.97 19.86 -2.90
CA ASP A 613 -2.97 19.00 -2.25
C ASP A 613 -4.12 18.62 -3.19
N THR A 614 -4.56 19.56 -4.02
CA THR A 614 -5.65 19.35 -4.97
C THR A 614 -5.26 18.48 -6.16
N TYR A 615 -4.07 18.72 -6.78
CA TYR A 615 -3.72 18.12 -8.07
C TYR A 615 -2.71 16.97 -7.99
N ALA A 616 -1.90 16.86 -6.92
CA ALA A 616 -0.84 15.85 -6.86
C ALA A 616 -1.38 14.41 -6.80
N ALA A 617 -2.38 14.17 -5.95
CA ALA A 617 -2.89 12.83 -5.69
C ALA A 617 -4.32 12.58 -6.22
N GLY A 618 -5.19 13.59 -6.29
CA GLY A 618 -6.63 13.43 -6.55
C GLY A 618 -6.98 12.48 -7.70
N ILE A 619 -7.08 13.00 -8.92
CA ILE A 619 -7.45 12.22 -10.12
C ILE A 619 -6.34 11.24 -10.52
N SER A 620 -5.07 11.60 -10.29
CA SER A 620 -3.92 10.76 -10.64
C SER A 620 -3.93 9.43 -9.89
N LEU A 621 -4.25 9.45 -8.61
CA LEU A 621 -4.38 8.26 -7.77
C LEU A 621 -5.49 7.33 -8.26
N LEU A 622 -6.66 7.90 -8.55
CA LEU A 622 -7.79 7.12 -9.06
C LEU A 622 -7.49 6.51 -10.44
N CYS A 623 -6.78 7.24 -11.31
CA CYS A 623 -6.32 6.70 -12.59
C CYS A 623 -5.32 5.55 -12.39
N SER A 624 -4.35 5.70 -11.48
CA SER A 624 -3.42 4.62 -11.12
C SER A 624 -4.17 3.36 -10.68
N ALA A 625 -5.07 3.48 -9.71
CA ALA A 625 -5.89 2.39 -9.19
C ALA A 625 -6.79 1.74 -10.28
N LEU A 626 -7.37 2.56 -11.18
CA LEU A 626 -8.18 2.07 -12.30
C LEU A 626 -7.34 1.19 -13.25
N PHE A 627 -6.22 1.71 -13.73
CA PHE A 627 -5.37 0.98 -14.67
C PHE A 627 -4.71 -0.24 -14.02
N GLU A 628 -4.40 -0.19 -12.72
CA GLU A 628 -3.94 -1.33 -11.95
C GLU A 628 -5.00 -2.44 -11.93
N THR A 629 -6.24 -2.10 -11.55
CA THR A 629 -7.35 -3.06 -11.50
C THR A 629 -7.63 -3.68 -12.87
N VAL A 630 -7.64 -2.86 -13.93
CA VAL A 630 -7.86 -3.32 -15.31
C VAL A 630 -6.71 -4.24 -15.75
N ALA A 631 -5.46 -3.85 -15.52
CA ALA A 631 -4.30 -4.64 -15.89
C ALA A 631 -4.29 -6.02 -15.24
N VAL A 632 -4.58 -6.09 -13.95
CA VAL A 632 -4.55 -7.33 -13.18
C VAL A 632 -5.78 -8.19 -13.48
N SER A 633 -6.99 -7.61 -13.48
CA SER A 633 -8.22 -8.41 -13.59
C SER A 633 -8.52 -8.86 -15.02
N TRP A 634 -8.18 -8.02 -16.02
CA TRP A 634 -8.53 -8.28 -17.42
C TRP A 634 -7.33 -8.81 -18.23
N PHE A 635 -6.13 -8.25 -18.08
CA PHE A 635 -4.97 -8.65 -18.87
C PHE A 635 -4.16 -9.77 -18.23
N TYR A 636 -3.73 -9.64 -16.98
CA TYR A 636 -3.08 -10.74 -16.25
C TYR A 636 -4.04 -11.91 -16.09
N GLY A 637 -5.26 -11.63 -15.64
CA GLY A 637 -6.39 -12.54 -15.56
C GLY A 637 -6.63 -13.09 -14.17
N LEU A 638 -7.91 -13.08 -13.76
CA LEU A 638 -8.36 -13.57 -12.45
C LEU A 638 -8.04 -15.04 -12.18
N ASP A 639 -7.94 -15.83 -13.24
CA ASP A 639 -7.56 -17.24 -13.18
C ASP A 639 -6.16 -17.41 -12.57
N ARG A 640 -5.19 -16.63 -13.07
CA ARG A 640 -3.84 -16.61 -12.56
C ARG A 640 -3.76 -16.00 -11.18
N LEU A 641 -4.33 -14.82 -11.01
CA LEU A 641 -4.35 -14.18 -9.69
C LEU A 641 -4.94 -15.12 -8.62
N SER A 642 -5.95 -15.93 -8.99
CA SER A 642 -6.53 -16.92 -8.08
C SER A 642 -5.58 -18.08 -7.76
N GLN A 643 -4.74 -18.48 -8.73
CA GLN A 643 -3.70 -19.49 -8.54
C GLN A 643 -2.56 -18.93 -7.67
N ASP A 644 -2.17 -17.67 -7.87
CA ASP A 644 -1.15 -17.00 -7.07
C ASP A 644 -1.57 -16.91 -5.60
N VAL A 645 -2.84 -16.56 -5.35
CA VAL A 645 -3.42 -16.54 -3.99
C VAL A 645 -3.46 -17.95 -3.39
N GLU A 646 -3.85 -18.96 -4.18
CA GLU A 646 -3.87 -20.36 -3.72
C GLU A 646 -2.45 -20.84 -3.38
N ALA A 647 -1.45 -20.48 -4.18
CA ALA A 647 -0.05 -20.83 -3.90
C ALA A 647 0.46 -20.18 -2.59
N MET A 648 0.07 -18.95 -2.29
CA MET A 648 0.49 -18.25 -1.06
C MET A 648 -0.28 -18.69 0.19
N LEU A 649 -1.62 -18.78 0.07
CA LEU A 649 -2.53 -18.94 1.20
C LEU A 649 -3.17 -20.34 1.30
N GLY A 650 -3.00 -21.21 0.29
CA GLY A 650 -3.64 -22.51 0.21
C GLY A 650 -5.16 -22.47 -0.09
N ILE A 651 -5.73 -21.29 -0.31
CA ILE A 651 -7.18 -21.09 -0.51
C ILE A 651 -7.41 -20.13 -1.67
N LYS A 652 -8.32 -20.48 -2.59
CA LYS A 652 -8.75 -19.58 -3.67
C LYS A 652 -9.60 -18.43 -3.18
N PRO A 653 -9.46 -17.22 -3.76
CA PRO A 653 -10.32 -16.10 -3.42
C PRO A 653 -11.77 -16.40 -3.79
N GLY A 654 -12.70 -16.05 -2.89
CA GLY A 654 -14.13 -16.24 -3.09
C GLY A 654 -14.70 -15.41 -4.25
N LEU A 655 -15.93 -15.72 -4.67
CA LEU A 655 -16.61 -15.04 -5.78
C LEU A 655 -16.72 -13.52 -5.58
N TYR A 656 -16.96 -13.07 -4.33
CA TYR A 656 -17.01 -11.64 -3.98
C TYR A 656 -15.77 -10.88 -4.46
N TRP A 657 -14.56 -11.35 -4.12
CA TRP A 657 -13.32 -10.72 -4.50
C TRP A 657 -13.15 -10.65 -6.02
N ARG A 658 -13.42 -11.73 -6.70
CA ARG A 658 -13.28 -11.84 -8.16
C ARG A 658 -14.24 -10.92 -8.91
N VAL A 659 -15.49 -10.83 -8.47
CA VAL A 659 -16.49 -9.91 -9.05
C VAL A 659 -16.13 -8.45 -8.77
N CYS A 660 -15.69 -8.13 -7.54
CA CYS A 660 -15.22 -6.79 -7.21
C CYS A 660 -14.04 -6.37 -8.07
N TRP A 661 -12.99 -7.18 -8.17
CA TRP A 661 -11.80 -6.88 -8.97
C TRP A 661 -12.09 -6.67 -10.44
N LYS A 662 -13.01 -7.47 -11.02
CA LYS A 662 -13.26 -7.44 -12.45
C LYS A 662 -14.28 -6.39 -12.89
N PHE A 663 -15.34 -6.18 -12.13
CA PHE A 663 -16.46 -5.36 -12.56
C PHE A 663 -16.74 -4.19 -11.62
N ILE A 664 -16.92 -4.45 -10.33
CA ILE A 664 -17.46 -3.45 -9.41
C ILE A 664 -16.45 -2.32 -9.19
N SER A 665 -15.22 -2.65 -8.76
CA SER A 665 -14.19 -1.63 -8.44
C SER A 665 -13.79 -0.80 -9.67
N PRO A 666 -13.48 -1.38 -10.86
CA PRO A 666 -13.18 -0.59 -12.04
C PRO A 666 -14.32 0.32 -12.48
N SER A 667 -15.55 -0.21 -12.54
CA SER A 667 -16.73 0.59 -12.95
C SER A 667 -16.98 1.74 -12.02
N PHE A 668 -16.81 1.49 -10.73
CA PHE A 668 -16.95 2.46 -9.68
C PHE A 668 -15.91 3.59 -9.80
N ILE A 669 -14.62 3.25 -9.95
CA ILE A 669 -13.55 4.23 -10.11
C ILE A 669 -13.77 5.06 -11.38
N VAL A 670 -14.18 4.43 -12.50
CA VAL A 670 -14.51 5.15 -13.75
C VAL A 670 -15.60 6.19 -13.49
N CYS A 671 -16.68 5.82 -12.77
CA CYS A 671 -17.73 6.78 -12.43
C CYS A 671 -17.18 7.96 -11.62
N VAL A 672 -16.38 7.70 -10.57
CA VAL A 672 -15.80 8.76 -9.73
C VAL A 672 -14.88 9.68 -10.53
N VAL A 673 -14.00 9.12 -11.37
CA VAL A 673 -13.10 9.89 -12.24
C VAL A 673 -13.89 10.74 -13.22
N MET A 674 -14.92 10.17 -13.86
CA MET A 674 -15.77 10.92 -14.80
C MET A 674 -16.50 12.07 -14.11
N PHE A 675 -17.08 11.84 -12.93
CA PHE A 675 -17.73 12.90 -12.17
C PHE A 675 -16.73 13.95 -11.68
N GLY A 676 -15.56 13.55 -11.22
CA GLY A 676 -14.50 14.48 -10.80
C GLY A 676 -14.00 15.38 -11.95
N LEU A 677 -13.94 14.85 -13.17
CA LEU A 677 -13.57 15.63 -14.36
C LEU A 677 -14.70 16.56 -14.83
N LEU A 678 -15.96 16.09 -14.81
CA LEU A 678 -17.12 16.85 -15.30
C LEU A 678 -17.53 17.99 -14.38
N TYR A 679 -17.36 17.81 -13.07
CA TYR A 679 -17.80 18.76 -12.03
C TYR A 679 -16.61 19.35 -11.26
N HIS A 680 -15.47 19.52 -11.92
CA HIS A 680 -14.29 20.12 -11.28
C HIS A 680 -14.56 21.59 -10.96
N PRO A 681 -14.65 21.97 -9.65
CA PRO A 681 -14.84 23.36 -9.29
C PRO A 681 -13.55 24.16 -9.54
N PRO A 682 -13.64 25.48 -9.81
CA PRO A 682 -12.46 26.34 -9.87
C PRO A 682 -11.71 26.30 -8.54
N LEU A 683 -10.38 26.37 -8.61
CA LEU A 683 -9.55 26.34 -7.41
C LEU A 683 -9.67 27.69 -6.67
N VAL A 684 -10.12 27.64 -5.43
CA VAL A 684 -10.29 28.80 -4.55
C VAL A 684 -9.76 28.48 -3.18
N TYR A 685 -9.00 29.36 -2.56
CA TYR A 685 -8.57 29.26 -1.18
C TYR A 685 -8.99 30.49 -0.39
N ASN A 686 -9.91 30.34 0.55
CA ASN A 686 -10.63 31.44 1.20
C ASN A 686 -11.23 32.37 0.12
N ASP A 687 -10.82 33.66 0.10
CA ASP A 687 -11.28 34.65 -0.89
C ASP A 687 -10.34 34.78 -2.11
N TYR A 688 -9.25 33.97 -2.19
CA TYR A 688 -8.29 34.03 -3.29
C TYR A 688 -8.69 33.10 -4.43
N TYR A 689 -8.96 33.67 -5.60
CA TYR A 689 -9.20 32.95 -6.85
C TYR A 689 -7.90 32.73 -7.58
N TYR A 690 -7.58 31.47 -7.88
CA TYR A 690 -6.34 31.13 -8.58
C TYR A 690 -6.37 31.65 -10.04
N PRO A 691 -5.25 32.21 -10.52
CA PRO A 691 -5.13 32.58 -11.92
C PRO A 691 -5.11 31.33 -12.81
N ASN A 692 -5.62 31.43 -14.05
CA ASN A 692 -5.73 30.30 -14.98
C ASN A 692 -4.40 29.57 -15.21
N TRP A 693 -3.26 30.29 -15.22
CA TRP A 693 -1.96 29.64 -15.38
C TRP A 693 -1.62 28.67 -14.23
N ALA A 694 -2.05 28.97 -13.01
CA ALA A 694 -1.82 28.10 -11.86
C ALA A 694 -2.64 26.80 -11.96
N GLU A 695 -3.88 26.89 -12.46
CA GLU A 695 -4.67 25.70 -12.77
C GLU A 695 -4.01 24.85 -13.86
N TRP A 696 -3.46 25.47 -14.90
CA TRP A 696 -2.69 24.74 -15.93
C TRP A 696 -1.46 24.05 -15.36
N VAL A 697 -0.75 24.66 -14.41
CA VAL A 697 0.38 24.04 -13.70
C VAL A 697 -0.12 22.84 -12.88
N GLY A 698 -1.23 22.99 -12.16
CA GLY A 698 -1.85 21.88 -11.41
C GLY A 698 -2.24 20.70 -12.31
N TRP A 699 -2.93 20.97 -13.42
CA TRP A 699 -3.24 19.92 -14.41
C TRP A 699 -1.98 19.34 -15.06
N GLY A 700 -0.94 20.15 -15.30
CA GLY A 700 0.35 19.68 -15.77
C GLY A 700 0.98 18.69 -14.80
N LEU A 701 0.90 18.94 -13.50
CA LEU A 701 1.37 18.04 -12.45
C LEU A 701 0.58 16.71 -12.47
N ALA A 702 -0.74 16.76 -12.48
CA ALA A 702 -1.60 15.58 -12.56
C ALA A 702 -1.34 14.77 -13.84
N LEU A 703 -1.29 15.44 -15.00
CA LEU A 703 -1.03 14.79 -16.28
C LEU A 703 0.37 14.20 -16.37
N SER A 704 1.38 14.79 -15.73
CA SER A 704 2.76 14.27 -15.74
C SER A 704 2.85 12.86 -15.17
N SER A 705 2.05 12.54 -14.16
CA SER A 705 1.95 11.18 -13.57
C SER A 705 1.07 10.26 -14.42
N ILE A 706 -0.12 10.72 -14.84
CA ILE A 706 -1.08 9.91 -15.61
C ILE A 706 -0.51 9.53 -16.99
N LEU A 707 0.15 10.45 -17.69
CA LEU A 707 0.74 10.20 -19.00
C LEU A 707 1.87 9.17 -18.99
N MET A 708 2.46 8.87 -17.84
CA MET A 708 3.44 7.78 -17.74
C MET A 708 2.82 6.43 -18.13
N ILE A 709 1.51 6.24 -17.94
CA ILE A 709 0.81 4.98 -18.29
C ILE A 709 0.86 4.76 -19.82
N PRO A 710 0.31 5.64 -20.67
CA PRO A 710 0.36 5.46 -22.12
C PRO A 710 1.77 5.60 -22.70
N ILE A 711 2.62 6.47 -22.14
CA ILE A 711 4.02 6.62 -22.61
C ILE A 711 4.79 5.33 -22.41
N ALA A 712 4.76 4.74 -21.22
CA ALA A 712 5.44 3.47 -20.96
C ALA A 712 4.89 2.34 -21.82
N ALA A 713 3.57 2.30 -22.06
CA ALA A 713 2.95 1.32 -22.96
C ALA A 713 3.49 1.45 -24.41
N ILE A 714 3.57 2.66 -24.94
CA ILE A 714 4.13 2.94 -26.27
C ILE A 714 5.61 2.53 -26.31
N VAL A 715 6.40 2.96 -25.34
CA VAL A 715 7.83 2.61 -25.23
C VAL A 715 8.02 1.10 -25.19
N GLN A 716 7.18 0.38 -24.42
CA GLN A 716 7.23 -1.07 -24.32
C GLN A 716 6.92 -1.74 -25.67
N LEU A 717 5.88 -1.29 -26.37
CA LEU A 717 5.56 -1.80 -27.71
C LEU A 717 6.65 -1.52 -28.73
N CYS A 718 7.31 -0.35 -28.65
CA CYS A 718 8.42 0.01 -29.53
C CYS A 718 9.68 -0.82 -29.25
N LYS A 719 10.00 -1.09 -27.98
CA LYS A 719 11.18 -1.89 -27.57
C LYS A 719 11.03 -3.37 -27.86
N THR A 720 9.79 -3.91 -27.88
CA THR A 720 9.56 -5.34 -28.09
C THR A 720 9.76 -5.70 -29.57
N PRO A 721 10.65 -6.63 -29.94
CA PRO A 721 10.86 -7.02 -31.33
C PRO A 721 9.71 -7.90 -31.86
N GLY A 722 9.46 -7.85 -33.16
CA GLY A 722 8.46 -8.67 -33.86
C GLY A 722 7.36 -7.88 -34.57
N SER A 723 6.35 -8.58 -35.09
CA SER A 723 5.16 -7.97 -35.70
C SER A 723 4.30 -7.28 -34.60
N PHE A 724 3.42 -6.35 -34.99
CA PHE A 724 2.57 -5.65 -34.00
C PHE A 724 1.75 -6.61 -33.11
N LYS A 725 1.21 -7.70 -33.71
CA LYS A 725 0.47 -8.72 -32.95
C LYS A 725 1.36 -9.47 -31.95
N GLU A 726 2.60 -9.78 -32.31
CA GLU A 726 3.58 -10.40 -31.42
C GLU A 726 4.03 -9.45 -30.33
N ARG A 727 4.29 -8.19 -30.68
CA ARG A 727 4.62 -7.14 -29.68
C ARG A 727 3.53 -6.97 -28.66
N LEU A 728 2.27 -6.87 -29.11
CA LEU A 728 1.14 -6.76 -28.23
C LEU A 728 0.99 -8.03 -27.35
N ALA A 729 1.10 -9.23 -27.95
CA ALA A 729 1.01 -10.50 -27.25
C ALA A 729 2.03 -10.63 -26.12
N LEU A 730 3.29 -10.28 -26.38
CA LEU A 730 4.36 -10.28 -25.38
C LEU A 730 4.16 -9.20 -24.33
N SER A 731 3.71 -7.99 -24.71
CA SER A 731 3.53 -6.89 -23.78
C SER A 731 2.36 -7.09 -22.80
N ILE A 732 1.32 -7.84 -23.18
CA ILE A 732 0.18 -8.13 -22.31
C ILE A 732 0.31 -9.45 -21.54
N SER A 733 1.42 -10.17 -21.72
CA SER A 733 1.66 -11.46 -21.08
C SER A 733 2.82 -11.36 -20.09
N PRO A 734 2.83 -12.14 -19.00
CA PRO A 734 3.96 -12.21 -18.09
C PRO A 734 5.24 -12.57 -18.85
N VAL A 735 6.37 -12.01 -18.38
CA VAL A 735 7.69 -12.25 -18.98
C VAL A 735 8.04 -13.75 -19.02
N GLU A 736 7.60 -14.48 -18.02
CA GLU A 736 7.79 -15.94 -17.90
C GLU A 736 7.15 -16.73 -19.07
N GLU A 737 6.02 -16.26 -19.60
CA GLU A 737 5.35 -16.89 -20.75
C GLU A 737 5.94 -16.49 -22.12
N HIS A 738 6.88 -15.56 -22.18
CA HIS A 738 7.37 -15.02 -23.45
C HIS A 738 8.02 -16.08 -24.33
N GLU A 739 8.77 -17.03 -23.75
CA GLU A 739 9.38 -18.12 -24.52
C GLU A 739 8.32 -19.07 -25.09
N ASP A 740 7.32 -19.44 -24.31
CA ASP A 740 6.23 -20.29 -24.74
C ASP A 740 5.40 -19.64 -25.85
N ILE A 741 5.14 -18.32 -25.73
CA ILE A 741 4.44 -17.56 -26.78
C ILE A 741 5.26 -17.52 -28.07
N ARG A 742 6.58 -17.36 -27.99
CA ARG A 742 7.47 -17.36 -29.17
C ARG A 742 7.52 -18.74 -29.84
N ARG A 743 7.51 -19.82 -29.04
CA ARG A 743 7.56 -21.20 -29.55
C ARG A 743 6.20 -21.65 -30.13
N SER A 744 5.11 -21.44 -29.37
CA SER A 744 3.78 -21.98 -29.72
C SER A 744 2.93 -21.03 -30.55
N LYS A 745 3.22 -19.72 -30.55
CA LYS A 745 2.41 -18.63 -31.12
C LYS A 745 0.98 -18.58 -30.54
N LEU A 746 0.71 -19.30 -29.45
CA LEU A 746 -0.57 -19.35 -28.77
C LEU A 746 -0.61 -18.35 -27.63
N VAL A 747 -1.49 -17.37 -27.72
CA VAL A 747 -1.69 -16.35 -26.67
C VAL A 747 -3.02 -16.57 -25.98
N ARG A 748 -2.99 -16.96 -24.70
CA ARG A 748 -4.21 -17.21 -23.90
C ARG A 748 -5.15 -16.00 -23.90
N ARG A 749 -4.61 -14.79 -23.87
CA ARG A 749 -5.30 -13.51 -23.80
C ARG A 749 -6.05 -13.12 -25.08
N PHE A 750 -5.77 -13.79 -26.20
CA PHE A 750 -6.56 -13.62 -27.43
C PHE A 750 -7.78 -14.53 -27.50
N LYS A 751 -7.99 -15.40 -26.49
CA LYS A 751 -9.17 -16.27 -26.41
C LYS A 751 -10.28 -15.59 -25.60
N ALA A 752 -11.52 -15.58 -26.10
CA ALA A 752 -12.67 -15.00 -25.41
C ALA A 752 -12.89 -15.57 -23.99
N LYS A 753 -12.56 -16.86 -23.77
CA LYS A 753 -12.65 -17.52 -22.47
C LYS A 753 -11.84 -16.79 -21.38
N HIS A 754 -10.66 -16.23 -21.71
CA HIS A 754 -9.84 -15.48 -20.75
C HIS A 754 -10.56 -14.23 -20.22
N TRP A 755 -11.27 -13.53 -21.11
CA TRP A 755 -11.99 -12.28 -20.76
C TRP A 755 -13.30 -12.52 -20.01
N LEU A 756 -13.89 -13.72 -20.13
CA LEU A 756 -15.18 -14.06 -19.54
C LEU A 756 -15.05 -14.78 -18.19
N TYR A 757 -13.85 -15.28 -17.86
CA TYR A 757 -13.64 -15.96 -16.57
C TYR A 757 -13.79 -15.00 -15.38
N VAL A 758 -14.61 -15.41 -14.38
CA VAL A 758 -14.85 -14.70 -13.13
C VAL A 758 -14.59 -15.60 -11.93
#